data_22acb86e5bc38f1d9b7220e2b56ee907
#
_entry.id   22acb86e5bc38f1d9b7220e2b56ee907
#
_cell.length_a   1.000
_cell.length_b   1.000
_cell.length_c   1.000
_cell.angle_alpha   90.00
_cell.angle_beta   90.00
_cell.angle_gamma   90.00
#
_symmetry.space_group_name_H-M   'P 1'
#
loop_
_entity.id
_entity.type
_entity.pdbx_description
1 polymer ?
#
loop_
_entity_poly.entity_id
_entity_poly.type
_entity_poly.pdbx_seq_one_letter_code
_entity_poly.pdbx_strand_id
1 'polypeptide(L)'
;MMKKISIWMLAAILTCSLSMTLASCSEDNDEPVVEPTPETPTTPSAVDNGEWPFDDSFMDKSVKVSDDFFMYCNGNWWKETNAPKAEEDGDENIYRRDNEMVPSFFDRINEIDAKNEVLKKLKTDAQNMDENTGQAVATFFGVLDKSGLMKATTKDEVLRAIGKMTAMGVATPFQLDPFCHQGKICMILYPRSKEDCATGLEFSSSRILSFQKMLTAHPELASHVVPLEGRATRSIPDRYPALKTIVESIGFDPQNVYMFDDYAALKNSVEIGHVTEEDIKMITDALKLWETCSFEEAKALALDYESVDSAFFSTDYLRRTSEMISKEKGTVMVVTTDALIFKLKTKYLAYQRSKATADELVSPALKSHFCEAAEELRKVFAQRIQDNDWMSEGSKKNALDKLNNMIFNIGYPDQWLTEGLPDIKNCQSLVEDIYTIRKSYVDLMKAIIGKDAKTYYFHAMISDDESGLYVSNAFYVPFSNSLNILPFSMLPPYFKATQNNALNYASYNTIGHEMTHGFDLNGAKYDKFGGVGSIWANAADEAEFKRRAALLVQYFSSLDVLPDLMPGAKANGEATITENIADLGGTEIAYQAYLNRLKADGFNGEQLKLQKQRFFRGYADEYRSKYGKEYVNLNVYGIKLDGSKIKPDSHSMNKERVNGVVSNMDGWYDAFDIKDGALFRAPAERIHIW
;
A
#
# COMPACT_ATOMS: atom_id res chain seq x y z
N MET A 1 -23.25 1.40 -4.09
CA MET A 1 -22.52 1.91 -5.25
C MET A 1 -21.01 1.68 -5.19
N MET A 2 -20.46 1.32 -4.03
CA MET A 2 -19.03 0.90 -3.88
C MET A 2 -18.80 -0.62 -4.02
N LYS A 3 -19.74 -1.35 -4.60
CA LYS A 3 -19.66 -2.80 -4.83
C LYS A 3 -18.88 -3.22 -6.10
N LYS A 4 -18.47 -2.28 -6.94
CA LYS A 4 -17.86 -2.63 -8.24
C LYS A 4 -16.32 -2.73 -8.23
N ILE A 5 -15.62 -2.10 -7.31
CA ILE A 5 -14.14 -2.12 -7.28
C ILE A 5 -13.59 -3.49 -6.86
N SER A 6 -14.27 -4.21 -5.98
CA SER A 6 -13.85 -5.58 -5.57
C SER A 6 -14.17 -6.67 -6.60
N ILE A 7 -15.06 -6.42 -7.56
CA ILE A 7 -15.45 -7.42 -8.57
C ILE A 7 -14.42 -7.50 -9.70
N TRP A 8 -13.68 -6.43 -9.94
CA TRP A 8 -12.73 -6.31 -11.06
C TRP A 8 -11.44 -7.13 -10.90
N MET A 9 -10.95 -7.30 -9.68
CA MET A 9 -9.86 -8.26 -9.43
C MET A 9 -10.29 -9.72 -9.66
N LEU A 10 -11.57 -10.03 -9.60
CA LEU A 10 -12.08 -11.40 -9.86
C LEU A 10 -12.16 -11.73 -11.36
N ALA A 11 -12.43 -10.76 -12.22
CA ALA A 11 -12.58 -11.01 -13.66
C ALA A 11 -11.26 -11.28 -14.38
N ALA A 12 -10.17 -10.65 -13.94
CA ALA A 12 -8.83 -10.86 -14.51
C ALA A 12 -8.23 -12.25 -14.23
N ILE A 13 -8.75 -12.97 -13.20
CA ILE A 13 -8.23 -14.29 -12.79
C ILE A 13 -8.99 -15.46 -13.46
N LEU A 14 -10.16 -15.22 -14.02
CA LEU A 14 -11.04 -16.29 -14.54
C LEU A 14 -10.82 -16.65 -16.03
N THR A 15 -9.97 -15.97 -16.78
CA THR A 15 -9.79 -16.20 -18.22
C THR A 15 -8.53 -16.96 -18.63
N CYS A 16 -7.67 -17.39 -17.72
CA CYS A 16 -6.41 -18.10 -18.05
C CYS A 16 -6.28 -19.52 -17.49
N SER A 17 -7.33 -20.31 -17.49
CA SER A 17 -7.21 -21.74 -17.18
C SER A 17 -7.78 -22.61 -18.28
N LEU A 18 -7.01 -22.82 -19.37
CA LEU A 18 -7.12 -24.06 -20.18
C LEU A 18 -5.83 -24.30 -20.99
N SER A 19 -5.35 -25.53 -20.83
CA SER A 19 -4.39 -26.26 -21.65
C SER A 19 -2.89 -25.99 -21.48
N MET A 20 -2.22 -26.93 -20.75
CA MET A 20 -0.93 -27.47 -21.19
C MET A 20 -0.80 -28.94 -20.77
N THR A 21 -0.56 -29.74 -21.75
CA THR A 21 -0.25 -31.16 -21.69
C THR A 21 1.21 -31.41 -21.30
N LEU A 22 1.39 -32.52 -20.59
CA LEU A 22 2.64 -33.11 -20.11
C LEU A 22 3.68 -33.40 -21.21
N ALA A 23 4.95 -33.16 -20.91
CA ALA A 23 6.04 -33.96 -21.40
C ALA A 23 7.12 -34.09 -20.31
N SER A 24 7.35 -35.34 -19.92
CA SER A 24 8.41 -35.84 -19.03
C SER A 24 9.70 -36.00 -19.83
N CYS A 25 10.87 -35.73 -19.21
CA CYS A 25 12.03 -36.64 -19.27
C CYS A 25 13.12 -36.22 -18.27
N SER A 26 13.60 -37.24 -17.60
CA SER A 26 14.68 -37.32 -16.62
C SER A 26 16.06 -37.12 -17.27
N GLU A 27 17.05 -36.64 -16.51
CA GLU A 27 18.33 -37.37 -16.29
C GLU A 27 19.23 -36.59 -15.32
N ASP A 28 19.78 -37.33 -14.38
CA ASP A 28 20.78 -36.93 -13.38
C ASP A 28 22.12 -36.56 -13.98
N ASN A 29 22.79 -35.54 -13.45
CA ASN A 29 24.25 -35.48 -13.40
C ASN A 29 24.72 -34.60 -12.21
N ASP A 30 25.32 -35.27 -11.24
CA ASP A 30 26.06 -34.66 -10.13
C ASP A 30 27.37 -34.02 -10.63
N GLU A 31 27.50 -32.71 -10.50
CA GLU A 31 28.81 -32.06 -10.44
C GLU A 31 28.93 -31.24 -9.13
N PRO A 32 30.12 -31.14 -8.53
CA PRO A 32 30.28 -30.57 -7.19
C PRO A 32 30.06 -29.06 -7.20
N VAL A 33 29.19 -28.60 -6.30
CA VAL A 33 28.89 -27.18 -6.03
C VAL A 33 30.20 -26.50 -5.53
N VAL A 34 30.79 -25.67 -6.37
CA VAL A 34 31.80 -24.69 -5.97
C VAL A 34 31.05 -23.52 -5.36
N GLU A 35 31.23 -23.29 -4.07
CA GLU A 35 30.72 -22.06 -3.41
C GLU A 35 31.26 -20.83 -4.15
N PRO A 36 30.40 -19.90 -4.60
CA PRO A 36 30.88 -18.66 -5.18
C PRO A 36 31.55 -17.82 -4.10
N THR A 37 32.80 -17.49 -4.31
CA THR A 37 33.52 -16.45 -3.56
C THR A 37 32.67 -15.18 -3.56
N PRO A 38 32.48 -14.47 -2.42
CA PRO A 38 31.72 -13.22 -2.39
C PRO A 38 32.44 -12.20 -3.28
N GLU A 39 31.81 -11.89 -4.42
CA GLU A 39 32.23 -10.78 -5.25
C GLU A 39 32.05 -9.49 -4.45
N THR A 40 33.14 -8.76 -4.27
CA THR A 40 33.12 -7.40 -3.72
C THR A 40 32.14 -6.58 -4.58
N PRO A 41 31.17 -5.83 -3.99
CA PRO A 41 30.27 -5.02 -4.77
C PRO A 41 31.08 -3.98 -5.53
N THR A 42 31.25 -4.20 -6.83
CA THR A 42 31.79 -3.17 -7.70
C THR A 42 30.70 -2.12 -7.88
N THR A 43 30.92 -0.96 -7.28
CA THR A 43 30.11 0.24 -7.60
C THR A 43 30.02 0.35 -9.11
N PRO A 44 28.81 0.42 -9.72
CA PRO A 44 28.70 0.52 -11.16
C PRO A 44 29.49 1.74 -11.63
N SER A 45 30.51 1.49 -12.46
CA SER A 45 31.24 2.56 -13.12
C SER A 45 30.23 3.37 -13.96
N ALA A 46 30.30 4.70 -13.89
CA ALA A 46 29.53 5.61 -14.74
C ALA A 46 29.90 5.52 -16.24
N VAL A 47 30.75 4.58 -16.60
CA VAL A 47 31.07 4.31 -18.00
C VAL A 47 29.82 3.78 -18.65
N ASP A 48 29.10 4.71 -19.29
CA ASP A 48 28.11 4.42 -20.31
C ASP A 48 28.80 3.53 -21.36
N ASN A 49 28.46 2.25 -21.39
CA ASN A 49 29.01 1.30 -22.37
C ASN A 49 28.46 1.52 -23.79
N GLY A 50 27.83 2.68 -24.04
CA GLY A 50 27.37 3.12 -25.35
C GLY A 50 26.00 2.59 -25.77
N GLU A 51 25.41 1.64 -25.05
CA GLU A 51 24.06 1.17 -25.34
C GLU A 51 23.03 2.10 -24.71
N TRP A 52 22.34 2.85 -25.56
CA TRP A 52 21.19 3.65 -25.17
C TRP A 52 19.95 2.76 -25.12
N PRO A 53 19.28 2.59 -23.96
CA PRO A 53 18.25 1.58 -23.78
C PRO A 53 16.89 1.97 -24.36
N PHE A 54 16.75 3.19 -24.89
CA PHE A 54 15.48 3.69 -25.40
C PHE A 54 15.40 3.52 -26.92
N ASP A 55 14.22 3.16 -27.41
CA ASP A 55 13.93 3.15 -28.81
C ASP A 55 13.76 4.58 -29.33
N ASP A 56 14.73 5.07 -30.10
CA ASP A 56 14.70 6.41 -30.70
C ASP A 56 13.55 6.59 -31.70
N SER A 57 12.95 5.50 -32.21
CA SER A 57 11.79 5.56 -33.07
C SER A 57 10.55 6.12 -32.37
N PHE A 58 10.48 6.00 -31.04
CA PHE A 58 9.38 6.57 -30.24
C PHE A 58 9.37 8.10 -30.20
N MET A 59 10.53 8.72 -30.44
CA MET A 59 10.65 10.18 -30.41
C MET A 59 10.03 10.85 -31.63
N ASP A 60 9.25 11.89 -31.39
CA ASP A 60 8.80 12.79 -32.47
C ASP A 60 9.67 14.04 -32.54
N LYS A 61 10.71 14.00 -33.37
CA LYS A 61 11.64 15.10 -33.57
C LYS A 61 11.02 16.31 -34.31
N SER A 62 9.77 16.21 -34.77
CA SER A 62 9.02 17.34 -35.33
C SER A 62 8.41 18.22 -34.23
N VAL A 63 8.26 17.68 -33.01
CA VAL A 63 7.82 18.43 -31.83
C VAL A 63 9.03 19.15 -31.23
N LYS A 64 8.88 20.45 -30.93
CA LYS A 64 9.93 21.20 -30.27
C LYS A 64 10.03 20.78 -28.78
N VAL A 65 11.23 20.50 -28.30
CA VAL A 65 11.52 20.09 -26.91
C VAL A 65 10.83 21.01 -25.90
N SER A 66 10.85 22.31 -26.16
CA SER A 66 10.29 23.35 -25.27
C SER A 66 8.79 23.60 -25.43
N ASP A 67 8.13 22.95 -26.38
CA ASP A 67 6.68 23.08 -26.56
C ASP A 67 5.92 21.91 -25.91
N ASP A 68 6.45 20.69 -26.03
CA ASP A 68 5.89 19.49 -25.41
C ASP A 68 6.99 18.42 -25.25
N PHE A 69 7.60 18.35 -24.09
CA PHE A 69 8.69 17.43 -23.84
C PHE A 69 8.26 15.96 -23.82
N PHE A 70 7.07 15.69 -23.29
CA PHE A 70 6.52 14.33 -23.32
C PHE A 70 6.31 13.84 -24.76
N MET A 71 5.70 14.67 -25.62
CA MET A 71 5.49 14.32 -27.01
C MET A 71 6.78 14.30 -27.82
N TYR A 72 7.76 15.16 -27.51
CA TYR A 72 9.08 15.07 -28.11
C TYR A 72 9.73 13.69 -27.85
N CYS A 73 9.63 13.18 -26.63
CA CYS A 73 10.21 11.89 -26.26
C CYS A 73 9.39 10.68 -26.75
N ASN A 74 8.06 10.78 -26.77
CA ASN A 74 7.14 9.64 -26.94
C ASN A 74 6.14 9.81 -28.10
N GLY A 75 6.24 10.86 -28.89
CA GLY A 75 5.18 11.27 -29.83
C GLY A 75 4.90 10.32 -30.96
N ASN A 76 5.92 9.64 -31.53
CA ASN A 76 5.69 8.62 -32.55
C ASN A 76 5.03 7.39 -31.97
N TRP A 77 5.50 6.91 -30.81
CA TRP A 77 4.82 5.83 -30.07
C TRP A 77 3.34 6.20 -29.76
N TRP A 78 3.10 7.45 -29.31
CA TRP A 78 1.74 7.93 -29.07
C TRP A 78 0.85 7.89 -30.30
N LYS A 79 1.37 8.26 -31.48
CA LYS A 79 0.63 8.25 -32.75
C LYS A 79 0.32 6.82 -33.22
N GLU A 80 1.28 5.92 -33.08
CA GLU A 80 1.18 4.54 -33.56
C GLU A 80 0.37 3.65 -32.61
N THR A 81 0.35 3.98 -31.33
CA THR A 81 -0.39 3.22 -30.31
C THR A 81 -1.88 3.55 -30.37
N ASN A 82 -2.73 2.53 -30.42
CA ASN A 82 -4.18 2.73 -30.33
C ASN A 82 -4.57 3.16 -28.94
N ALA A 83 -5.40 4.19 -28.83
CA ALA A 83 -6.03 4.54 -27.55
C ALA A 83 -6.92 3.37 -27.11
N PRO A 84 -6.91 2.99 -25.82
CA PRO A 84 -7.87 2.03 -25.31
C PRO A 84 -9.30 2.56 -25.51
N LYS A 85 -10.23 1.66 -25.82
CA LYS A 85 -11.66 1.98 -25.91
C LYS A 85 -12.30 1.56 -24.59
N ALA A 86 -13.23 2.38 -24.09
CA ALA A 86 -14.08 1.96 -23.00
C ALA A 86 -14.95 0.78 -23.48
N GLU A 87 -14.94 -0.33 -22.75
CA GLU A 87 -15.84 -1.44 -23.02
C GLU A 87 -17.26 -1.12 -22.52
N GLU A 88 -18.30 -1.75 -23.11
CA GLU A 88 -19.71 -1.43 -22.83
C GLU A 88 -20.11 -1.65 -21.36
N ASP A 89 -19.37 -2.45 -20.61
CA ASP A 89 -19.57 -2.74 -19.19
C ASP A 89 -18.76 -1.87 -18.22
N GLY A 90 -18.09 -0.84 -18.72
CA GLY A 90 -17.43 0.18 -17.90
C GLY A 90 -16.07 -0.25 -17.33
N ASP A 91 -15.35 -1.04 -18.09
CA ASP A 91 -14.10 -1.61 -17.71
C ASP A 91 -12.90 -0.66 -17.84
N GLU A 92 -11.83 -0.97 -17.11
CA GLU A 92 -10.63 -0.15 -16.84
C GLU A 92 -9.68 0.00 -18.03
N ASN A 93 -9.98 -0.58 -19.19
CA ASN A 93 -9.16 -0.52 -20.40
C ASN A 93 -9.17 0.85 -21.12
N ILE A 94 -9.47 1.92 -20.40
CA ILE A 94 -9.43 3.30 -20.91
C ILE A 94 -8.04 3.93 -20.82
N TYR A 95 -7.11 3.24 -20.19
CA TYR A 95 -5.72 3.63 -20.03
C TYR A 95 -4.79 2.53 -20.53
N ARG A 96 -3.81 2.90 -21.36
CA ARG A 96 -2.76 1.98 -21.84
C ARG A 96 -1.39 2.52 -21.48
N ARG A 97 -0.69 1.79 -20.64
CA ARG A 97 0.71 1.99 -20.39
C ARG A 97 1.52 1.16 -21.39
N ASP A 98 2.59 1.73 -21.93
CA ASP A 98 3.39 1.08 -22.97
C ASP A 98 4.10 -0.18 -22.49
N ASN A 99 4.49 -0.21 -21.28
CA ASN A 99 5.19 -1.37 -20.77
C ASN A 99 4.18 -2.48 -20.42
N GLU A 100 4.30 -3.61 -21.01
CA GLU A 100 3.63 -4.86 -20.60
C GLU A 100 4.06 -5.32 -19.19
N MET A 101 4.68 -4.45 -18.42
CA MET A 101 5.26 -4.75 -17.12
C MET A 101 4.24 -5.11 -16.07
N VAL A 102 3.15 -4.35 -16.00
CA VAL A 102 2.14 -4.62 -14.98
C VAL A 102 1.55 -6.00 -15.20
N PRO A 103 1.10 -6.37 -16.42
CA PRO A 103 0.71 -7.74 -16.71
C PRO A 103 1.82 -8.75 -16.42
N SER A 104 3.05 -8.53 -16.91
CA SER A 104 4.14 -9.50 -16.72
C SER A 104 4.56 -9.64 -15.25
N PHE A 105 4.47 -8.59 -14.45
CA PHE A 105 4.68 -8.67 -13.00
C PHE A 105 3.62 -9.53 -12.34
N PHE A 106 2.33 -9.30 -12.64
CA PHE A 106 1.25 -10.10 -12.08
C PHE A 106 1.27 -11.54 -12.58
N ASP A 107 1.68 -11.80 -13.82
CA ASP A 107 1.89 -13.17 -14.32
C ASP A 107 2.97 -13.89 -13.49
N ARG A 108 4.08 -13.23 -13.18
CA ARG A 108 5.11 -13.77 -12.28
C ARG A 108 4.57 -14.01 -10.85
N ILE A 109 3.79 -13.07 -10.30
CA ILE A 109 3.14 -13.26 -9.00
C ILE A 109 2.19 -14.46 -9.03
N ASN A 110 1.40 -14.63 -10.09
CA ASN A 110 0.53 -15.77 -10.25
C ASN A 110 1.31 -17.10 -10.34
N GLU A 111 2.46 -17.12 -11.02
CA GLU A 111 3.36 -18.28 -11.06
C GLU A 111 3.93 -18.61 -9.68
N ILE A 112 4.35 -17.59 -8.90
CA ILE A 112 4.83 -17.74 -7.52
C ILE A 112 3.73 -18.31 -6.64
N ASP A 113 2.52 -17.76 -6.71
CA ASP A 113 1.36 -18.25 -5.96
C ASP A 113 0.99 -19.69 -6.37
N ALA A 114 1.10 -20.04 -7.66
CA ALA A 114 0.83 -21.39 -8.15
C ALA A 114 1.85 -22.43 -7.66
N LYS A 115 3.09 -22.02 -7.40
CA LYS A 115 4.14 -22.88 -6.80
C LYS A 115 4.04 -22.98 -5.28
N ASN A 116 3.31 -22.08 -4.63
CA ASN A 116 3.25 -21.94 -3.18
C ASN A 116 2.58 -23.16 -2.52
N GLU A 117 3.31 -23.92 -1.72
CA GLU A 117 2.83 -25.17 -1.10
C GLU A 117 1.69 -24.95 -0.10
N VAL A 118 1.68 -23.81 0.61
CA VAL A 118 0.56 -23.46 1.52
C VAL A 118 -0.71 -23.24 0.72
N LEU A 119 -0.65 -22.49 -0.38
CA LEU A 119 -1.80 -22.25 -1.25
C LEU A 119 -2.29 -23.52 -1.96
N LYS A 120 -1.38 -24.40 -2.40
CA LYS A 120 -1.73 -25.69 -3.00
C LYS A 120 -2.49 -26.57 -2.00
N LYS A 121 -1.94 -26.70 -0.79
CA LYS A 121 -2.58 -27.51 0.26
C LYS A 121 -3.94 -26.93 0.63
N LEU A 122 -4.04 -25.64 0.85
CA LEU A 122 -5.30 -24.98 1.19
C LEU A 122 -6.39 -25.22 0.12
N LYS A 123 -6.02 -25.15 -1.18
CA LYS A 123 -6.94 -25.49 -2.28
C LYS A 123 -7.37 -26.96 -2.26
N THR A 124 -6.42 -27.86 -2.02
CA THR A 124 -6.70 -29.30 -1.94
C THR A 124 -7.65 -29.62 -0.80
N ASP A 125 -7.40 -29.08 0.39
CA ASP A 125 -8.23 -29.35 1.56
C ASP A 125 -9.62 -28.70 1.44
N ALA A 126 -9.71 -27.56 0.75
CA ALA A 126 -11.00 -26.95 0.41
C ALA A 126 -11.82 -27.78 -0.59
N GLN A 127 -11.17 -28.45 -1.55
CA GLN A 127 -11.84 -29.38 -2.47
C GLN A 127 -12.30 -30.66 -1.76
N ASN A 128 -11.58 -31.08 -0.73
CA ASN A 128 -11.86 -32.29 0.03
C ASN A 128 -12.61 -32.04 1.35
N MET A 129 -13.19 -30.85 1.54
CA MET A 129 -13.78 -30.44 2.81
C MET A 129 -14.94 -31.37 3.23
N ASP A 130 -15.72 -31.90 2.29
CA ASP A 130 -16.84 -32.82 2.60
C ASP A 130 -16.34 -34.16 3.13
N GLU A 131 -15.22 -34.68 2.64
CA GLU A 131 -14.59 -35.90 3.10
C GLU A 131 -14.02 -35.76 4.52
N ASN A 132 -13.54 -34.54 4.86
CA ASN A 132 -12.89 -34.24 6.13
C ASN A 132 -13.83 -33.58 7.16
N THR A 133 -15.15 -33.58 6.93
CA THR A 133 -16.15 -32.95 7.83
C THR A 133 -16.00 -33.39 9.27
N GLY A 134 -15.82 -34.70 9.52
CA GLY A 134 -15.67 -35.24 10.87
C GLY A 134 -14.45 -34.66 11.60
N GLN A 135 -13.32 -34.54 10.92
CA GLN A 135 -12.08 -33.95 11.46
C GLN A 135 -12.25 -32.45 11.70
N ALA A 136 -12.88 -31.75 10.76
CA ALA A 136 -13.15 -30.31 10.88
C ALA A 136 -14.00 -30.00 12.12
N VAL A 137 -15.08 -30.77 12.33
CA VAL A 137 -15.93 -30.66 13.52
C VAL A 137 -15.16 -30.98 14.81
N ALA A 138 -14.34 -32.04 14.81
CA ALA A 138 -13.52 -32.39 15.96
C ALA A 138 -12.49 -31.30 16.31
N THR A 139 -11.85 -30.71 15.32
CA THR A 139 -10.92 -29.59 15.49
C THR A 139 -11.62 -28.38 16.11
N PHE A 140 -12.79 -28.02 15.59
CA PHE A 140 -13.58 -26.89 16.08
C PHE A 140 -13.96 -27.09 17.57
N PHE A 141 -14.59 -28.22 17.92
CA PHE A 141 -14.96 -28.46 19.31
C PHE A 141 -13.74 -28.66 20.23
N GLY A 142 -12.64 -29.18 19.72
CA GLY A 142 -11.38 -29.28 20.45
C GLY A 142 -10.82 -27.90 20.84
N VAL A 143 -10.95 -26.92 19.99
CA VAL A 143 -10.53 -25.54 20.28
C VAL A 143 -11.50 -24.88 21.28
N LEU A 144 -12.80 -25.05 21.13
CA LEU A 144 -13.79 -24.57 22.10
C LEU A 144 -13.53 -25.11 23.51
N ASP A 145 -13.24 -26.42 23.63
CA ASP A 145 -12.91 -27.02 24.94
C ASP A 145 -11.59 -26.47 25.51
N LYS A 146 -10.55 -26.31 24.68
CA LYS A 146 -9.26 -25.73 25.08
C LYS A 146 -9.38 -24.26 25.51
N SER A 147 -10.28 -23.50 24.88
CA SER A 147 -10.52 -22.10 25.28
C SER A 147 -11.16 -22.00 26.66
N GLY A 148 -11.95 -22.98 27.03
CA GLY A 148 -12.78 -23.01 28.24
C GLY A 148 -14.16 -22.38 28.08
N LEU A 149 -14.54 -21.88 26.88
CA LEU A 149 -15.81 -21.19 26.65
C LEU A 149 -17.03 -22.01 27.07
N MET A 150 -17.05 -23.28 26.68
CA MET A 150 -18.18 -24.15 27.00
C MET A 150 -18.39 -24.35 28.51
N LYS A 151 -17.29 -24.36 29.27
CA LYS A 151 -17.25 -24.55 30.73
C LYS A 151 -17.38 -23.26 31.52
N ALA A 152 -17.33 -22.09 30.83
CA ALA A 152 -17.39 -20.79 31.48
C ALA A 152 -18.70 -20.59 32.25
N THR A 153 -18.58 -20.13 33.49
CA THR A 153 -19.68 -19.86 34.46
C THR A 153 -19.75 -18.39 34.85
N THR A 154 -18.75 -17.63 34.48
CA THR A 154 -18.66 -16.17 34.73
C THR A 154 -18.34 -15.40 33.46
N LYS A 155 -18.67 -14.10 33.42
CA LYS A 155 -18.33 -13.21 32.31
C LYS A 155 -16.83 -13.15 32.08
N ASP A 156 -16.02 -13.05 33.14
CA ASP A 156 -14.56 -13.00 33.03
C ASP A 156 -13.99 -14.26 32.37
N GLU A 157 -14.51 -15.44 32.68
CA GLU A 157 -14.13 -16.68 32.01
C GLU A 157 -14.49 -16.68 30.52
N VAL A 158 -15.63 -16.12 30.13
CA VAL A 158 -16.02 -15.94 28.72
C VAL A 158 -15.05 -15.01 28.00
N LEU A 159 -14.72 -13.85 28.60
CA LEU A 159 -13.78 -12.88 28.03
C LEU A 159 -12.39 -13.50 27.84
N ARG A 160 -11.91 -14.26 28.82
CA ARG A 160 -10.64 -15.01 28.71
C ARG A 160 -10.69 -16.07 27.62
N ALA A 161 -11.82 -16.76 27.48
CA ALA A 161 -12.00 -17.76 26.42
C ALA A 161 -11.94 -17.09 25.03
N ILE A 162 -12.59 -15.95 24.83
CA ILE A 162 -12.53 -15.17 23.57
C ILE A 162 -11.07 -14.81 23.23
N GLY A 163 -10.31 -14.27 24.19
CA GLY A 163 -8.89 -13.98 23.95
C GLY A 163 -8.06 -15.20 23.56
N LYS A 164 -8.25 -16.33 24.27
CA LYS A 164 -7.58 -17.60 23.92
C LYS A 164 -7.97 -18.11 22.54
N MET A 165 -9.24 -18.00 22.15
CA MET A 165 -9.71 -18.39 20.81
C MET A 165 -9.09 -17.52 19.72
N THR A 166 -9.05 -16.20 19.92
CA THR A 166 -8.34 -15.29 19.02
C THR A 166 -6.87 -15.72 18.86
N ALA A 167 -6.19 -16.05 19.96
CA ALA A 167 -4.81 -16.54 19.96
C ALA A 167 -4.64 -17.88 19.23
N MET A 168 -5.68 -18.68 19.13
CA MET A 168 -5.71 -19.96 18.40
C MET A 168 -6.20 -19.83 16.94
N GLY A 169 -6.48 -18.63 16.47
CA GLY A 169 -6.93 -18.37 15.09
C GLY A 169 -8.41 -18.60 14.84
N VAL A 170 -9.24 -18.73 15.88
CA VAL A 170 -10.69 -18.86 15.74
C VAL A 170 -11.32 -17.51 15.42
N ALA A 171 -12.41 -17.51 14.67
CA ALA A 171 -13.20 -16.31 14.46
C ALA A 171 -13.78 -15.79 15.78
N THR A 172 -13.51 -14.54 16.09
CA THR A 172 -13.97 -13.86 17.30
C THR A 172 -14.53 -12.48 16.96
N PRO A 173 -15.30 -11.86 17.85
CA PRO A 173 -15.88 -10.55 17.61
C PRO A 173 -14.84 -9.40 17.56
N PHE A 174 -13.57 -9.72 17.59
CA PHE A 174 -12.49 -8.73 17.63
C PHE A 174 -11.45 -8.96 16.54
N GLN A 175 -10.86 -7.86 16.08
CA GLN A 175 -9.70 -7.81 15.22
C GLN A 175 -8.68 -6.84 15.80
N LEU A 176 -7.42 -7.10 15.55
CA LEU A 176 -6.30 -6.24 15.91
C LEU A 176 -5.47 -5.96 14.66
N ASP A 177 -5.28 -4.68 14.36
CA ASP A 177 -4.45 -4.23 13.24
C ASP A 177 -3.27 -3.40 13.76
N PRO A 178 -2.06 -3.57 13.19
CA PRO A 178 -0.90 -2.84 13.64
C PRO A 178 -0.90 -1.38 13.15
N PHE A 179 -0.35 -0.48 13.96
CA PHE A 179 -0.05 0.89 13.57
C PHE A 179 1.17 1.42 14.32
N CYS A 180 1.75 2.53 13.83
CA CYS A 180 2.84 3.19 14.53
C CYS A 180 2.35 4.28 15.45
N HIS A 181 2.89 4.32 16.66
CA HIS A 181 2.69 5.42 17.61
C HIS A 181 3.98 5.68 18.39
N GLN A 182 4.45 6.94 18.35
CA GLN A 182 5.68 7.38 19.03
C GLN A 182 6.90 6.45 18.79
N GLY A 183 7.08 6.01 17.54
CA GLY A 183 8.19 5.15 17.13
C GLY A 183 8.09 3.69 17.56
N LYS A 184 6.91 3.23 18.03
CA LYS A 184 6.66 1.83 18.41
C LYS A 184 5.51 1.25 17.60
N ILE A 185 5.52 -0.07 17.46
CA ILE A 185 4.37 -0.81 16.91
C ILE A 185 3.32 -0.95 18.00
N CYS A 186 2.14 -0.44 17.72
CA CYS A 186 0.95 -0.57 18.55
C CYS A 186 -0.15 -1.29 17.78
N MET A 187 -1.18 -1.74 18.48
CA MET A 187 -2.34 -2.39 17.88
C MET A 187 -3.59 -1.54 18.14
N ILE A 188 -4.47 -1.53 17.14
CA ILE A 188 -5.80 -0.98 17.29
C ILE A 188 -6.81 -2.13 17.38
N LEU A 189 -7.70 -2.06 18.35
CA LEU A 189 -8.76 -3.03 18.53
C LEU A 189 -10.00 -2.59 17.75
N TYR A 190 -10.42 -3.43 16.83
CA TYR A 190 -11.66 -3.28 16.06
C TYR A 190 -12.70 -4.31 16.49
N PRO A 191 -13.99 -3.94 16.50
CA PRO A 191 -15.05 -4.95 16.52
C PRO A 191 -15.15 -5.59 15.13
N ARG A 192 -15.49 -6.86 15.06
CA ARG A 192 -15.80 -7.59 13.82
C ARG A 192 -17.30 -7.87 13.74
N SER A 193 -17.85 -7.83 12.53
CA SER A 193 -19.18 -8.38 12.27
C SER A 193 -19.09 -9.87 11.96
N LYS A 194 -20.18 -10.60 12.10
CA LYS A 194 -20.26 -12.02 11.67
C LYS A 194 -19.95 -12.17 10.18
N GLU A 195 -20.38 -11.21 9.38
CA GLU A 195 -20.11 -11.17 7.96
C GLU A 195 -18.62 -11.04 7.67
N ASP A 196 -17.90 -10.16 8.38
CA ASP A 196 -16.46 -10.04 8.27
C ASP A 196 -15.76 -11.35 8.65
N CYS A 197 -16.29 -12.09 9.63
CA CYS A 197 -15.81 -13.42 9.98
C CYS A 197 -16.04 -14.43 8.86
N ALA A 198 -17.25 -14.46 8.27
CA ALA A 198 -17.65 -15.43 7.25
C ALA A 198 -17.04 -15.14 5.88
N THR A 199 -16.96 -13.88 5.52
CA THR A 199 -16.56 -13.47 4.19
C THR A 199 -15.13 -12.93 4.15
N GLY A 200 -14.53 -12.60 5.30
CA GLY A 200 -13.26 -11.90 5.41
C GLY A 200 -13.26 -10.53 4.72
N LEU A 201 -14.42 -10.02 4.25
CA LEU A 201 -14.54 -8.67 3.68
C LEU A 201 -14.40 -7.66 4.81
N GLU A 202 -13.25 -7.07 4.87
CA GLU A 202 -13.04 -5.88 5.68
C GLU A 202 -13.23 -4.69 4.76
N PHE A 203 -14.23 -3.93 4.93
CA PHE A 203 -14.26 -2.48 4.84
C PHE A 203 -15.64 -1.85 4.66
N SER A 204 -15.79 -0.80 5.34
CA SER A 204 -16.46 0.49 5.28
C SER A 204 -17.97 0.49 5.56
N SER A 205 -18.80 0.26 4.60
CA SER A 205 -20.26 0.47 4.76
C SER A 205 -21.01 -0.72 5.36
N SER A 206 -20.49 -1.94 5.22
CA SER A 206 -21.14 -3.13 5.79
C SER A 206 -20.88 -3.29 7.29
N ARG A 207 -19.71 -2.90 7.80
CA ARG A 207 -19.43 -2.81 9.25
C ARG A 207 -20.40 -1.84 9.92
N ILE A 208 -20.52 -0.64 9.35
CA ILE A 208 -21.40 0.41 9.85
C ILE A 208 -22.84 -0.11 9.96
N LEU A 209 -23.37 -0.76 8.91
CA LEU A 209 -24.71 -1.32 8.90
C LEU A 209 -24.92 -2.45 9.93
N SER A 210 -23.93 -3.32 10.12
CA SER A 210 -23.98 -4.40 11.10
C SER A 210 -23.96 -3.87 12.53
N PHE A 211 -23.16 -2.83 12.79
CA PHE A 211 -23.12 -2.18 14.10
C PHE A 211 -24.35 -1.33 14.37
N GLN A 212 -24.94 -0.66 13.37
CA GLN A 212 -26.23 0.01 13.50
C GLN A 212 -27.33 -0.96 13.93
N LYS A 213 -27.39 -2.15 13.35
CA LYS A 213 -28.36 -3.20 13.76
C LYS A 213 -28.11 -3.65 15.19
N MET A 214 -26.87 -3.82 15.61
CA MET A 214 -26.51 -4.21 16.98
C MET A 214 -26.88 -3.11 17.98
N LEU A 215 -26.55 -1.85 17.70
CA LEU A 215 -26.89 -0.71 18.55
C LEU A 215 -28.40 -0.46 18.61
N THR A 216 -29.13 -0.74 17.52
CA THR A 216 -30.61 -0.66 17.52
C THR A 216 -31.24 -1.75 18.43
N ALA A 217 -30.58 -2.91 18.54
CA ALA A 217 -30.99 -3.94 19.49
C ALA A 217 -30.63 -3.62 20.95
N HIS A 218 -29.67 -2.68 21.17
CA HIS A 218 -29.15 -2.31 22.49
C HIS A 218 -29.14 -0.76 22.68
N PRO A 219 -30.32 -0.11 22.73
CA PRO A 219 -30.42 1.36 22.76
C PRO A 219 -29.81 2.01 24.05
N GLU A 220 -29.63 1.25 25.12
CA GLU A 220 -28.95 1.69 26.33
C GLU A 220 -27.47 2.05 26.12
N LEU A 221 -26.82 1.49 25.09
CA LEU A 221 -25.42 1.78 24.77
C LEU A 221 -25.24 3.17 24.15
N ALA A 222 -26.27 3.70 23.50
CA ALA A 222 -26.25 5.03 22.88
C ALA A 222 -26.09 6.18 23.84
N SER A 223 -26.39 5.98 25.14
CA SER A 223 -26.39 7.04 26.17
C SER A 223 -25.03 7.32 26.83
N HIS A 224 -23.98 6.54 26.52
CA HIS A 224 -22.70 6.57 27.24
C HIS A 224 -21.57 7.28 26.48
N VAL A 225 -21.88 8.08 25.47
CA VAL A 225 -20.88 8.70 24.59
C VAL A 225 -20.37 10.02 25.19
N VAL A 226 -19.03 10.09 25.32
CA VAL A 226 -18.31 11.32 25.67
C VAL A 226 -17.78 11.98 24.40
N PRO A 227 -17.92 13.31 24.21
CA PRO A 227 -17.38 14.01 23.04
C PRO A 227 -15.89 13.79 22.83
N LEU A 228 -15.41 13.83 21.57
CA LEU A 228 -14.01 13.63 21.21
C LEU A 228 -13.08 14.75 21.71
N GLU A 229 -13.62 15.95 21.93
CA GLU A 229 -12.85 17.10 22.42
C GLU A 229 -12.35 16.89 23.84
N GLY A 230 -11.04 17.02 24.04
CA GLY A 230 -10.38 16.98 25.36
C GLY A 230 -10.00 15.58 25.88
N ARG A 231 -10.10 14.53 25.05
CA ARG A 231 -9.66 13.18 25.46
C ARG A 231 -8.14 13.06 25.41
N ALA A 232 -7.55 12.60 26.51
CA ALA A 232 -6.19 12.14 26.51
C ALA A 232 -6.14 10.79 25.76
N THR A 233 -5.32 10.69 24.71
CA THR A 233 -5.05 9.44 23.99
C THR A 233 -4.39 8.45 24.95
N ARG A 234 -5.10 7.40 25.32
CA ARG A 234 -4.63 6.39 26.26
C ARG A 234 -4.88 4.99 25.70
N SER A 235 -3.95 4.09 25.95
CA SER A 235 -4.18 2.67 25.76
C SER A 235 -5.32 2.12 26.62
N ILE A 236 -5.79 0.92 26.33
CA ILE A 236 -6.98 0.26 26.95
C ILE A 236 -6.97 0.15 28.50
N PRO A 237 -5.82 0.11 29.24
CA PRO A 237 -5.71 -0.61 30.51
C PRO A 237 -6.72 -0.31 31.60
N ASP A 238 -7.13 0.94 31.77
CA ASP A 238 -7.85 1.33 33.00
C ASP A 238 -9.31 1.72 32.75
N ARG A 239 -9.70 1.96 31.51
CA ARG A 239 -11.07 2.39 31.15
C ARG A 239 -11.99 1.23 30.75
N TYR A 240 -11.41 0.12 30.31
CA TYR A 240 -12.13 -0.98 29.70
C TYR A 240 -11.63 -2.35 30.21
N PRO A 241 -12.00 -2.74 31.45
CA PRO A 241 -11.48 -3.95 32.10
C PRO A 241 -11.88 -5.24 31.37
N ALA A 242 -13.04 -5.28 30.70
CA ALA A 242 -13.44 -6.46 29.90
C ALA A 242 -12.55 -6.61 28.66
N LEU A 243 -12.34 -5.54 27.91
CA LEU A 243 -11.45 -5.55 26.73
C LEU A 243 -10.00 -5.80 27.14
N LYS A 244 -9.56 -5.26 28.29
CA LYS A 244 -8.25 -5.58 28.86
C LYS A 244 -8.09 -7.09 29.09
N THR A 245 -9.06 -7.74 29.70
CA THR A 245 -9.06 -9.19 29.95
C THR A 245 -8.93 -9.98 28.64
N ILE A 246 -9.63 -9.55 27.57
CA ILE A 246 -9.53 -10.17 26.24
C ILE A 246 -8.13 -10.01 25.69
N VAL A 247 -7.60 -8.80 25.64
CA VAL A 247 -6.28 -8.45 25.10
C VAL A 247 -5.14 -9.22 25.80
N GLU A 248 -5.15 -9.25 27.14
CA GLU A 248 -4.20 -10.03 27.93
C GLU A 248 -4.31 -11.53 27.64
N SER A 249 -5.52 -12.04 27.42
CA SER A 249 -5.76 -13.46 27.13
C SER A 249 -5.35 -13.86 25.71
N ILE A 250 -5.27 -12.92 24.76
CA ILE A 250 -4.63 -13.12 23.46
C ILE A 250 -3.12 -13.26 23.65
N GLY A 251 -2.55 -12.61 24.66
CA GLY A 251 -1.13 -12.53 24.94
C GLY A 251 -0.48 -11.22 24.50
N PHE A 252 -1.27 -10.16 24.33
CA PHE A 252 -0.77 -8.79 24.10
C PHE A 252 -0.63 -8.03 25.39
N ASP A 253 0.33 -7.09 25.42
CA ASP A 253 0.40 -6.07 26.46
C ASP A 253 -0.64 -4.98 26.19
N PRO A 254 -1.64 -4.78 27.06
CA PRO A 254 -2.69 -3.78 26.89
C PRO A 254 -2.18 -2.35 26.77
N GLN A 255 -0.97 -2.06 27.25
CA GLN A 255 -0.34 -0.73 27.11
C GLN A 255 -0.06 -0.35 25.67
N ASN A 256 0.06 -1.33 24.79
CA ASN A 256 0.32 -1.14 23.35
C ASN A 256 -0.95 -1.35 22.49
N VAL A 257 -2.14 -1.42 23.11
CA VAL A 257 -3.40 -1.61 22.41
C VAL A 257 -4.33 -0.41 22.65
N TYR A 258 -4.91 0.11 21.58
CA TYR A 258 -5.76 1.29 21.56
C TYR A 258 -7.16 0.95 21.07
N MET A 259 -8.16 1.67 21.53
CA MET A 259 -9.50 1.60 20.94
C MET A 259 -9.59 2.49 19.70
N PHE A 260 -10.60 2.25 18.88
CA PHE A 260 -10.76 2.97 17.61
C PHE A 260 -10.95 4.48 17.79
N ASP A 261 -11.66 4.95 18.83
CA ASP A 261 -11.82 6.36 19.12
C ASP A 261 -10.51 7.05 19.55
N ASP A 262 -9.67 6.36 20.30
CA ASP A 262 -8.33 6.85 20.66
C ASP A 262 -7.42 6.88 19.43
N TYR A 263 -7.47 5.86 18.60
CA TYR A 263 -6.75 5.83 17.31
C TYR A 263 -7.20 6.96 16.38
N ALA A 264 -8.51 7.17 16.25
CA ALA A 264 -9.08 8.25 15.45
C ALA A 264 -8.64 9.63 15.95
N ALA A 265 -8.55 9.81 17.28
CA ALA A 265 -8.04 11.03 17.89
C ALA A 265 -6.53 11.24 17.64
N LEU A 266 -5.74 10.16 17.67
CA LEU A 266 -4.30 10.20 17.33
C LEU A 266 -4.03 10.59 15.89
N LYS A 267 -4.92 10.20 14.96
CA LYS A 267 -4.72 10.38 13.51
C LYS A 267 -5.36 11.64 12.94
N ASN A 268 -6.08 12.42 13.72
CA ASN A 268 -7.01 13.44 13.23
C ASN A 268 -8.04 12.86 12.23
N SER A 269 -9.30 13.25 12.35
CA SER A 269 -10.41 12.77 11.51
C SER A 269 -10.20 12.91 9.98
N VAL A 270 -9.23 13.72 9.58
CA VAL A 270 -8.85 13.96 8.17
C VAL A 270 -8.18 12.76 7.51
N GLU A 271 -7.52 11.86 8.26
CA GLU A 271 -6.73 10.77 7.69
C GLU A 271 -7.44 9.43 7.64
N ILE A 272 -8.45 9.26 8.49
CA ILE A 272 -9.28 8.04 8.44
C ILE A 272 -10.24 8.10 7.24
N GLY A 273 -9.99 9.01 6.32
CA GLY A 273 -10.72 9.14 5.07
C GLY A 273 -12.19 9.52 5.30
N HIS A 274 -13.11 8.66 4.85
CA HIS A 274 -14.56 8.93 4.90
C HIS A 274 -15.25 8.48 6.19
N VAL A 275 -14.51 8.29 7.29
CA VAL A 275 -15.08 7.89 8.59
C VAL A 275 -15.59 9.11 9.30
N THR A 276 -16.88 9.17 9.55
CA THR A 276 -17.55 10.28 10.26
C THR A 276 -17.42 10.12 11.78
N GLU A 277 -17.69 11.18 12.53
CA GLU A 277 -17.76 11.09 14.01
C GLU A 277 -18.84 10.09 14.46
N GLU A 278 -19.92 9.94 13.70
CA GLU A 278 -20.98 8.97 13.95
C GLU A 278 -20.46 7.54 13.76
N ASP A 279 -19.63 7.29 12.73
CA ASP A 279 -19.00 6.00 12.50
C ASP A 279 -18.02 5.64 13.62
N ILE A 280 -17.19 6.58 14.05
CA ILE A 280 -16.25 6.41 15.17
C ILE A 280 -17.00 6.05 16.44
N LYS A 281 -18.08 6.80 16.72
CA LYS A 281 -18.95 6.55 17.86
C LYS A 281 -19.53 5.14 17.81
N MET A 282 -20.08 4.73 16.68
CA MET A 282 -20.72 3.44 16.49
C MET A 282 -19.74 2.28 16.71
N ILE A 283 -18.54 2.38 16.14
CA ILE A 283 -17.47 1.38 16.31
C ILE A 283 -17.06 1.28 17.80
N THR A 284 -16.90 2.42 18.45
CA THR A 284 -16.53 2.47 19.86
C THR A 284 -17.63 1.89 20.76
N ASP A 285 -18.90 2.17 20.47
CA ASP A 285 -20.02 1.66 21.27
C ASP A 285 -20.15 0.12 21.10
N ALA A 286 -19.86 -0.41 19.93
CA ALA A 286 -19.79 -1.86 19.71
C ALA A 286 -18.70 -2.55 20.55
N LEU A 287 -17.55 -1.89 20.77
CA LEU A 287 -16.52 -2.38 21.70
C LEU A 287 -16.97 -2.27 23.16
N LYS A 288 -17.64 -1.17 23.52
CA LYS A 288 -18.13 -0.94 24.90
C LYS A 288 -19.24 -1.90 25.32
N LEU A 289 -19.95 -2.54 24.37
CA LEU A 289 -20.91 -3.60 24.67
C LEU A 289 -20.33 -4.66 25.59
N TRP A 290 -19.06 -5.03 25.37
CA TRP A 290 -18.38 -6.05 26.18
C TRP A 290 -18.13 -5.64 27.62
N GLU A 291 -18.09 -4.34 27.92
CA GLU A 291 -18.00 -3.83 29.30
C GLU A 291 -19.33 -3.98 30.07
N THR A 292 -20.45 -3.86 29.37
CA THR A 292 -21.79 -3.71 29.98
C THR A 292 -22.65 -4.98 29.88
N CYS A 293 -22.42 -5.87 28.89
CA CYS A 293 -23.23 -7.07 28.69
C CYS A 293 -23.14 -8.01 29.90
N SER A 294 -24.20 -8.79 30.11
CA SER A 294 -24.28 -9.85 31.12
C SER A 294 -23.41 -11.06 30.72
N PHE A 295 -23.23 -12.00 31.65
CA PHE A 295 -22.58 -13.28 31.38
C PHE A 295 -23.26 -14.05 30.24
N GLU A 296 -24.60 -14.13 30.29
CA GLU A 296 -25.40 -14.89 29.32
C GLU A 296 -25.28 -14.27 27.92
N GLU A 297 -25.34 -12.94 27.81
CA GLU A 297 -25.17 -12.21 26.56
C GLU A 297 -23.75 -12.38 26.00
N ALA A 298 -22.72 -12.23 26.85
CA ALA A 298 -21.33 -12.41 26.42
C ALA A 298 -21.10 -13.83 25.89
N LYS A 299 -21.61 -14.86 26.57
CA LYS A 299 -21.47 -16.27 26.15
C LYS A 299 -22.22 -16.55 24.85
N ALA A 300 -23.46 -16.03 24.74
CA ALA A 300 -24.26 -16.17 23.53
C ALA A 300 -23.59 -15.52 22.32
N LEU A 301 -23.09 -14.27 22.49
CA LEU A 301 -22.36 -13.56 21.44
C LEU A 301 -21.09 -14.31 21.01
N ALA A 302 -20.29 -14.79 21.96
CA ALA A 302 -19.08 -15.53 21.65
C ALA A 302 -19.38 -16.78 20.79
N LEU A 303 -20.37 -17.59 21.19
CA LEU A 303 -20.79 -18.79 20.46
C LEU A 303 -21.37 -18.46 19.07
N ASP A 304 -22.09 -17.35 18.97
CA ASP A 304 -22.68 -16.92 17.71
C ASP A 304 -21.60 -16.52 16.67
N TYR A 305 -20.56 -15.81 17.10
CA TYR A 305 -19.42 -15.47 16.22
C TYR A 305 -18.63 -16.72 15.78
N GLU A 306 -18.42 -17.66 16.68
CA GLU A 306 -17.71 -18.91 16.34
C GLU A 306 -18.47 -19.78 15.36
N SER A 307 -19.81 -19.77 15.42
CA SER A 307 -20.64 -20.56 14.51
C SER A 307 -20.35 -20.28 13.03
N VAL A 308 -19.77 -19.12 12.73
CA VAL A 308 -19.38 -18.74 11.39
C VAL A 308 -18.26 -19.61 10.83
N ASP A 309 -17.34 -20.08 11.67
CA ASP A 309 -16.27 -21.00 11.24
C ASP A 309 -16.81 -22.38 10.84
N SER A 310 -18.08 -22.69 11.17
CA SER A 310 -18.76 -23.89 10.67
C SER A 310 -18.91 -23.90 9.13
N ALA A 311 -18.85 -22.73 8.48
CA ALA A 311 -18.84 -22.63 7.02
C ALA A 311 -17.72 -23.47 6.37
N PHE A 312 -16.64 -23.73 7.10
CA PHE A 312 -15.50 -24.49 6.62
C PHE A 312 -15.57 -26.00 6.88
N PHE A 313 -16.68 -26.48 7.45
CA PHE A 313 -16.83 -27.91 7.74
C PHE A 313 -17.14 -28.74 6.50
N SER A 314 -18.00 -28.24 5.61
CA SER A 314 -18.40 -28.89 4.37
C SER A 314 -19.09 -27.90 3.43
N THR A 315 -19.29 -28.33 2.18
CA THR A 315 -20.03 -27.56 1.16
C THR A 315 -21.47 -27.26 1.59
N ASP A 316 -22.13 -28.14 2.33
CA ASP A 316 -23.49 -27.91 2.87
C ASP A 316 -23.50 -26.83 3.95
N TYR A 317 -22.51 -26.81 4.85
CA TYR A 317 -22.38 -25.75 5.84
C TYR A 317 -22.05 -24.41 5.20
N LEU A 318 -21.20 -24.41 4.19
CA LEU A 318 -20.87 -23.18 3.42
C LEU A 318 -22.12 -22.60 2.75
N ARG A 319 -22.95 -23.44 2.13
CA ARG A 319 -24.23 -23.04 1.54
C ARG A 319 -25.17 -22.45 2.58
N ARG A 320 -25.34 -23.09 3.76
CA ARG A 320 -26.19 -22.59 4.85
C ARG A 320 -25.71 -21.25 5.37
N THR A 321 -24.39 -21.05 5.50
CA THR A 321 -23.81 -19.76 5.90
C THR A 321 -24.10 -18.69 4.85
N SER A 322 -23.99 -19.01 3.57
CA SER A 322 -24.37 -18.11 2.47
C SER A 322 -25.85 -17.69 2.52
N GLU A 323 -26.75 -18.64 2.79
CA GLU A 323 -28.19 -18.39 2.95
C GLU A 323 -28.48 -17.50 4.16
N MET A 324 -27.80 -17.73 5.28
CA MET A 324 -27.93 -16.93 6.51
C MET A 324 -27.51 -15.47 6.23
N ILE A 325 -26.33 -15.27 5.64
CA ILE A 325 -25.81 -13.94 5.28
C ILE A 325 -26.76 -13.24 4.28
N SER A 326 -27.25 -14.00 3.28
CA SER A 326 -28.21 -13.46 2.28
C SER A 326 -29.48 -12.95 2.93
N LYS A 327 -30.00 -13.70 3.91
CA LYS A 327 -31.21 -13.31 4.64
C LYS A 327 -30.98 -12.10 5.52
N GLU A 328 -29.85 -12.00 6.19
CA GLU A 328 -29.49 -10.85 7.02
C GLU A 328 -29.32 -9.58 6.19
N LYS A 329 -28.74 -9.68 4.99
CA LYS A 329 -28.52 -8.56 4.08
C LYS A 329 -29.72 -8.18 3.24
N GLY A 330 -30.68 -9.06 3.06
CA GLY A 330 -31.77 -8.87 2.09
C GLY A 330 -31.32 -8.92 0.62
N THR A 331 -30.13 -9.46 0.34
CA THR A 331 -29.56 -9.63 -1.01
C THR A 331 -28.95 -11.02 -1.13
N VAL A 332 -29.05 -11.65 -2.32
CA VAL A 332 -28.46 -12.97 -2.56
C VAL A 332 -26.93 -12.85 -2.52
N MET A 333 -26.33 -13.59 -1.58
CA MET A 333 -24.89 -13.73 -1.44
C MET A 333 -24.55 -15.21 -1.61
N VAL A 334 -23.58 -15.50 -2.49
CA VAL A 334 -23.03 -16.85 -2.63
C VAL A 334 -21.58 -16.81 -2.20
N VAL A 335 -21.27 -17.48 -1.11
CA VAL A 335 -19.88 -17.68 -0.66
C VAL A 335 -19.39 -18.98 -1.28
N THR A 336 -18.38 -18.89 -2.13
CA THR A 336 -17.74 -20.07 -2.75
C THR A 336 -16.47 -20.43 -2.01
N THR A 337 -15.98 -21.64 -2.19
CA THR A 337 -14.69 -22.10 -1.67
C THR A 337 -13.55 -21.24 -2.21
N ASP A 338 -13.60 -20.88 -3.49
CA ASP A 338 -12.60 -20.00 -4.12
C ASP A 338 -12.58 -18.59 -3.51
N ALA A 339 -13.76 -18.04 -3.20
CA ALA A 339 -13.86 -16.76 -2.52
C ALA A 339 -13.28 -16.82 -1.10
N LEU A 340 -13.47 -17.93 -0.38
CA LEU A 340 -12.86 -18.14 0.94
C LEU A 340 -11.33 -18.24 0.84
N ILE A 341 -10.81 -19.04 -0.11
CA ILE A 341 -9.37 -19.19 -0.32
C ILE A 341 -8.75 -17.86 -0.71
N PHE A 342 -9.39 -17.13 -1.63
CA PHE A 342 -8.94 -15.80 -2.03
C PHE A 342 -8.77 -14.89 -0.81
N LYS A 343 -9.69 -14.90 0.12
CA LYS A 343 -9.63 -14.06 1.31
C LYS A 343 -8.60 -14.49 2.34
N LEU A 344 -8.45 -15.79 2.56
CA LEU A 344 -7.37 -16.30 3.40
C LEU A 344 -6.01 -15.93 2.81
N LYS A 345 -5.90 -16.01 1.47
CA LYS A 345 -4.71 -15.60 0.72
C LYS A 345 -4.41 -14.12 0.92
N THR A 346 -5.41 -13.25 0.76
CA THR A 346 -5.22 -11.80 0.81
C THR A 346 -5.00 -11.32 2.25
N LYS A 347 -5.77 -11.78 3.20
CA LYS A 347 -5.72 -11.26 4.57
C LYS A 347 -4.65 -11.89 5.46
N TYR A 348 -4.51 -13.20 5.46
CA TYR A 348 -3.70 -13.90 6.47
C TYR A 348 -2.41 -14.50 5.91
N LEU A 349 -2.29 -14.58 4.58
CA LEU A 349 -1.09 -15.08 3.91
C LEU A 349 -0.26 -13.97 3.25
N ALA A 350 -0.62 -12.71 3.44
CA ALA A 350 0.10 -11.57 2.86
C ALA A 350 1.59 -11.60 3.21
N TYR A 351 1.95 -11.85 4.46
CA TYR A 351 3.33 -11.94 4.91
C TYR A 351 4.08 -13.12 4.26
N GLN A 352 3.47 -14.30 4.22
CA GLN A 352 4.06 -15.50 3.62
C GLN A 352 4.20 -15.35 2.09
N ARG A 353 3.21 -14.75 1.41
CA ARG A 353 3.27 -14.42 -0.02
C ARG A 353 4.34 -13.37 -0.31
N SER A 354 4.45 -12.36 0.55
CA SER A 354 5.51 -11.35 0.46
C SER A 354 6.89 -11.99 0.53
N LYS A 355 7.08 -12.98 1.43
CA LYS A 355 8.33 -13.72 1.49
C LYS A 355 8.61 -14.48 0.20
N ALA A 356 7.64 -15.22 -0.31
CA ALA A 356 7.79 -15.97 -1.57
C ALA A 356 8.10 -15.04 -2.76
N THR A 357 7.46 -13.87 -2.82
CA THR A 357 7.74 -12.84 -3.84
C THR A 357 9.18 -12.31 -3.73
N ALA A 358 9.63 -11.99 -2.52
CA ALA A 358 10.98 -11.49 -2.29
C ALA A 358 12.04 -12.51 -2.68
N ASP A 359 11.86 -13.77 -2.28
CA ASP A 359 12.80 -14.86 -2.57
C ASP A 359 12.99 -15.08 -4.09
N GLU A 360 11.95 -14.89 -4.89
CA GLU A 360 11.98 -15.09 -6.35
C GLU A 360 12.40 -13.83 -7.13
N LEU A 361 12.07 -12.63 -6.65
CA LEU A 361 12.17 -11.42 -7.46
C LEU A 361 13.31 -10.48 -7.06
N VAL A 362 13.75 -10.49 -5.80
CA VAL A 362 14.68 -9.47 -5.29
C VAL A 362 15.93 -10.11 -4.72
N SER A 363 17.01 -10.10 -5.49
CA SER A 363 18.31 -10.56 -4.98
C SER A 363 18.83 -9.65 -3.85
N PRO A 364 19.67 -10.16 -2.94
CA PRO A 364 20.32 -9.33 -1.91
C PRO A 364 21.11 -8.16 -2.50
N ALA A 365 21.76 -8.37 -3.64
CA ALA A 365 22.51 -7.31 -4.34
C ALA A 365 21.59 -6.20 -4.85
N LEU A 366 20.43 -6.54 -5.42
CA LEU A 366 19.43 -5.57 -5.86
C LEU A 366 18.88 -4.77 -4.70
N LYS A 367 18.54 -5.44 -3.58
CA LYS A 367 18.09 -4.76 -2.35
C LYS A 367 19.16 -3.79 -1.83
N SER A 368 20.43 -4.24 -1.69
CA SER A 368 21.54 -3.37 -1.24
C SER A 368 21.69 -2.14 -2.10
N HIS A 369 21.62 -2.32 -3.41
CA HIS A 369 21.73 -1.24 -4.38
C HIS A 369 20.64 -0.17 -4.18
N PHE A 370 19.38 -0.58 -3.99
CA PHE A 370 18.28 0.37 -3.73
C PHE A 370 18.37 1.03 -2.35
N CYS A 371 18.85 0.33 -1.34
CA CYS A 371 19.13 0.93 -0.03
C CYS A 371 20.22 1.99 -0.12
N GLU A 372 21.30 1.74 -0.87
CA GLU A 372 22.37 2.70 -1.11
C GLU A 372 21.88 3.94 -1.88
N ALA A 373 21.06 3.73 -2.92
CA ALA A 373 20.44 4.81 -3.67
C ALA A 373 19.54 5.68 -2.79
N ALA A 374 18.68 5.08 -1.95
CA ALA A 374 17.82 5.81 -1.04
C ALA A 374 18.63 6.66 -0.03
N GLU A 375 19.74 6.12 0.50
CA GLU A 375 20.63 6.86 1.39
C GLU A 375 21.38 8.00 0.67
N GLU A 376 21.75 7.82 -0.60
CA GLU A 376 22.32 8.88 -1.44
C GLU A 376 21.30 10.01 -1.63
N LEU A 377 20.07 9.68 -2.01
CA LEU A 377 18.99 10.66 -2.19
C LEU A 377 18.67 11.39 -0.88
N ARG A 378 18.64 10.67 0.25
CA ARG A 378 18.44 11.29 1.56
C ARG A 378 19.50 12.33 1.89
N LYS A 379 20.76 12.07 1.59
CA LYS A 379 21.86 13.03 1.78
C LYS A 379 21.69 14.27 0.89
N VAL A 380 21.30 14.07 -0.36
CA VAL A 380 21.00 15.17 -1.30
C VAL A 380 19.83 16.00 -0.79
N PHE A 381 18.75 15.37 -0.34
CA PHE A 381 17.59 16.11 0.19
C PHE A 381 17.95 16.87 1.48
N ALA A 382 18.71 16.24 2.38
CA ALA A 382 19.20 16.91 3.58
C ALA A 382 20.01 18.19 3.25
N GLN A 383 20.89 18.12 2.24
CA GLN A 383 21.64 19.28 1.78
C GLN A 383 20.73 20.38 1.21
N ARG A 384 19.73 20.02 0.40
CA ARG A 384 18.74 20.96 -0.13
C ARG A 384 17.94 21.67 0.96
N ILE A 385 17.53 20.93 2.01
CA ILE A 385 16.88 21.51 3.19
C ILE A 385 17.82 22.50 3.91
N GLN A 386 19.08 22.15 4.07
CA GLN A 386 20.08 23.03 4.71
C GLN A 386 20.30 24.32 3.91
N ASP A 387 20.42 24.20 2.59
CA ASP A 387 20.68 25.30 1.68
C ASP A 387 19.41 26.12 1.35
N ASN A 388 18.24 25.68 1.77
CA ASN A 388 16.97 26.35 1.53
C ASN A 388 16.99 27.78 2.11
N ASP A 389 16.64 28.78 1.29
CA ASP A 389 16.79 30.23 1.60
C ASP A 389 15.56 30.87 2.27
N TRP A 390 14.41 30.17 2.25
CA TRP A 390 13.16 30.71 2.81
C TRP A 390 12.74 30.08 4.14
N MET A 391 13.25 28.91 4.48
CA MET A 391 12.97 28.24 5.75
C MET A 391 13.80 28.82 6.90
N SER A 392 13.17 29.03 8.06
CA SER A 392 13.90 29.32 9.29
C SER A 392 14.72 28.13 9.77
N GLU A 393 15.75 28.39 10.57
CA GLU A 393 16.60 27.34 11.17
C GLU A 393 15.80 26.35 12.02
N GLY A 394 14.71 26.79 12.66
CA GLY A 394 13.81 25.91 13.41
C GLY A 394 13.09 24.92 12.52
N SER A 395 12.54 25.36 11.39
CA SER A 395 11.86 24.51 10.42
C SER A 395 12.85 23.59 9.70
N LYS A 396 14.03 24.07 9.31
CA LYS A 396 15.11 23.23 8.77
C LYS A 396 15.48 22.09 9.73
N LYS A 397 15.67 22.44 11.01
CA LYS A 397 15.98 21.41 12.03
C LYS A 397 14.90 20.35 12.13
N ASN A 398 13.63 20.74 12.19
CA ASN A 398 12.51 19.81 12.29
C ASN A 398 12.42 18.91 11.04
N ALA A 399 12.60 19.51 9.84
CA ALA A 399 12.59 18.78 8.58
C ALA A 399 13.75 17.78 8.50
N LEU A 400 14.95 18.17 8.89
CA LEU A 400 16.11 17.27 8.96
C LEU A 400 15.93 16.17 10.00
N ASP A 401 15.37 16.49 11.18
CA ASP A 401 15.05 15.49 12.21
C ASP A 401 14.04 14.46 11.66
N LYS A 402 13.04 14.91 10.88
CA LYS A 402 12.06 14.03 10.23
C LYS A 402 12.71 13.15 9.17
N LEU A 403 13.47 13.73 8.26
CA LEU A 403 14.17 13.02 7.19
C LEU A 403 15.14 11.95 7.76
N ASN A 404 15.88 12.27 8.81
CA ASN A 404 16.83 11.36 9.46
C ASN A 404 16.15 10.20 10.23
N ASN A 405 14.89 10.39 10.64
CA ASN A 405 14.11 9.35 11.29
C ASN A 405 13.17 8.60 10.32
N MET A 406 13.13 8.98 9.04
CA MET A 406 12.33 8.29 8.04
C MET A 406 12.76 6.82 7.93
N ILE A 407 11.79 5.93 8.03
CA ILE A 407 11.99 4.48 7.89
C ILE A 407 12.06 4.14 6.41
N PHE A 408 13.08 3.42 5.98
CA PHE A 408 13.21 2.93 4.61
C PHE A 408 12.89 1.44 4.55
N ASN A 409 11.70 1.13 4.05
CA ASN A 409 11.25 -0.24 3.78
C ASN A 409 11.50 -0.54 2.30
N ILE A 410 12.61 -1.17 1.98
CA ILE A 410 13.05 -1.39 0.60
C ILE A 410 13.19 -2.88 0.32
N GLY A 411 12.47 -3.34 -0.70
CA GLY A 411 12.51 -4.72 -1.18
C GLY A 411 11.90 -5.73 -0.21
N TYR A 412 12.56 -6.02 0.91
CA TYR A 412 12.08 -6.97 1.93
C TYR A 412 12.81 -6.76 3.28
N PRO A 413 12.23 -7.24 4.43
CA PRO A 413 12.88 -7.12 5.75
C PRO A 413 14.23 -7.85 5.81
N ASP A 414 15.19 -7.34 6.62
CA ASP A 414 16.52 -7.96 6.74
C ASP A 414 16.47 -9.37 7.31
N GLN A 415 15.46 -9.66 8.14
CA GLN A 415 15.21 -10.98 8.70
C GLN A 415 13.73 -11.28 8.63
N TRP A 416 13.35 -12.48 8.24
CA TRP A 416 11.98 -12.94 8.28
C TRP A 416 11.65 -13.53 9.65
N LEU A 417 10.49 -13.12 10.20
CA LEU A 417 9.97 -13.68 11.45
C LEU A 417 9.22 -14.97 11.14
N THR A 418 9.67 -16.08 11.73
CA THR A 418 9.05 -17.41 11.50
C THR A 418 7.63 -17.51 12.01
N GLU A 419 7.28 -16.70 13.00
CA GLU A 419 5.95 -16.58 13.58
C GLU A 419 4.87 -16.26 12.54
N GLY A 420 5.21 -15.45 11.53
CA GLY A 420 4.31 -15.07 10.43
C GLY A 420 4.21 -16.10 9.30
N LEU A 421 4.92 -17.22 9.39
CA LEU A 421 4.99 -18.26 8.35
C LEU A 421 4.23 -19.52 8.79
N PRO A 422 2.97 -19.74 8.32
CA PRO A 422 2.18 -20.87 8.75
C PRO A 422 2.73 -22.19 8.20
N ASP A 423 2.84 -23.22 9.05
CA ASP A 423 3.11 -24.61 8.63
C ASP A 423 1.83 -25.43 8.74
N ILE A 424 1.16 -25.64 7.60
CA ILE A 424 -0.08 -26.41 7.51
C ILE A 424 0.12 -27.85 6.97
N LYS A 425 1.36 -28.28 6.75
CA LYS A 425 1.65 -29.57 6.09
C LYS A 425 0.97 -30.76 6.77
N ASN A 426 0.86 -30.72 8.10
CA ASN A 426 0.29 -31.80 8.90
C ASN A 426 -1.18 -31.61 9.29
N CYS A 427 -1.80 -30.50 8.89
CA CYS A 427 -3.22 -30.27 9.14
C CYS A 427 -4.09 -31.30 8.40
N GLN A 428 -5.18 -31.73 9.04
CA GLN A 428 -6.03 -32.81 8.56
C GLN A 428 -7.37 -32.32 8.00
N SER A 429 -7.61 -31.00 8.03
CA SER A 429 -8.85 -30.40 7.54
C SER A 429 -8.66 -28.93 7.21
N LEU A 430 -9.53 -28.38 6.36
CA LEU A 430 -9.56 -26.96 6.03
C LEU A 430 -9.68 -26.06 7.29
N VAL A 431 -10.45 -26.48 8.30
CA VAL A 431 -10.59 -25.74 9.57
C VAL A 431 -9.26 -25.65 10.30
N GLU A 432 -8.49 -26.73 10.33
CA GLU A 432 -7.18 -26.76 10.96
C GLU A 432 -6.17 -25.90 10.22
N ASP A 433 -6.19 -25.91 8.88
CA ASP A 433 -5.41 -25.00 8.04
C ASP A 433 -5.71 -23.54 8.38
N ILE A 434 -7.00 -23.18 8.39
CA ILE A 434 -7.45 -21.80 8.65
C ILE A 434 -7.02 -21.32 10.03
N TYR A 435 -7.19 -22.17 11.06
CA TYR A 435 -6.77 -21.82 12.42
C TYR A 435 -5.25 -21.65 12.52
N THR A 436 -4.49 -22.50 11.86
CA THR A 436 -3.02 -22.40 11.81
C THR A 436 -2.57 -21.12 11.09
N ILE A 437 -3.20 -20.81 9.97
CA ILE A 437 -2.90 -19.59 9.20
C ILE A 437 -3.25 -18.32 10.00
N ARG A 438 -4.44 -18.25 10.58
CA ARG A 438 -4.84 -17.09 11.40
C ARG A 438 -3.99 -16.96 12.67
N LYS A 439 -3.63 -18.10 13.27
CA LYS A 439 -2.73 -18.11 14.43
C LYS A 439 -1.36 -17.54 14.09
N SER A 440 -0.79 -17.88 12.93
CA SER A 440 0.52 -17.34 12.53
C SER A 440 0.48 -15.81 12.38
N TYR A 441 -0.62 -15.23 11.90
CA TYR A 441 -0.80 -13.77 11.90
C TYR A 441 -0.79 -13.19 13.32
N VAL A 442 -1.53 -13.80 14.24
CA VAL A 442 -1.56 -13.35 15.65
C VAL A 442 -0.18 -13.48 16.31
N ASP A 443 0.54 -14.57 16.03
CA ASP A 443 1.89 -14.80 16.57
C ASP A 443 2.90 -13.79 16.00
N LEU A 444 2.81 -13.44 14.71
CA LEU A 444 3.57 -12.35 14.12
C LEU A 444 3.30 -11.02 14.86
N MET A 445 2.03 -10.69 15.07
CA MET A 445 1.68 -9.46 15.80
C MET A 445 2.23 -9.47 17.23
N LYS A 446 2.20 -10.61 17.94
CA LYS A 446 2.84 -10.75 19.26
C LYS A 446 4.35 -10.52 19.22
N ALA A 447 5.00 -10.94 18.15
CA ALA A 447 6.45 -10.79 18.01
C ALA A 447 6.87 -9.33 17.81
N ILE A 448 5.99 -8.49 17.23
CA ILE A 448 6.32 -7.10 16.86
C ILE A 448 5.71 -6.03 17.76
N ILE A 449 4.61 -6.31 18.47
CA ILE A 449 3.93 -5.32 19.33
C ILE A 449 4.87 -4.76 20.42
N GLY A 450 4.83 -3.47 20.64
CA GLY A 450 5.68 -2.75 21.60
C GLY A 450 7.12 -2.58 21.13
N LYS A 451 7.52 -3.17 19.99
CA LYS A 451 8.86 -3.06 19.43
C LYS A 451 9.07 -1.74 18.70
N ASP A 452 10.34 -1.40 18.47
CA ASP A 452 10.76 -0.23 17.72
C ASP A 452 10.26 -0.29 16.29
N ALA A 453 9.57 0.76 15.82
CA ALA A 453 8.99 0.83 14.49
C ALA A 453 10.06 0.81 13.40
N LYS A 454 11.22 1.44 13.62
CA LYS A 454 12.30 1.49 12.62
C LYS A 454 12.78 0.09 12.20
N THR A 455 12.73 -0.85 13.13
CA THR A 455 13.17 -2.24 12.89
C THR A 455 12.02 -3.15 12.46
N TYR A 456 10.83 -2.95 13.02
CA TYR A 456 9.75 -3.95 12.91
C TYR A 456 8.55 -3.50 12.08
N TYR A 457 8.45 -2.23 11.68
CA TYR A 457 7.28 -1.76 10.93
C TYR A 457 7.14 -2.43 9.56
N PHE A 458 8.24 -2.76 8.92
CA PHE A 458 8.20 -3.48 7.64
C PHE A 458 7.42 -4.81 7.75
N HIS A 459 7.59 -5.56 8.84
CA HIS A 459 6.82 -6.79 9.08
C HIS A 459 5.31 -6.52 9.23
N ALA A 460 4.96 -5.46 9.96
CA ALA A 460 3.56 -5.05 10.10
C ALA A 460 2.94 -4.67 8.75
N MET A 461 3.65 -3.87 7.97
CA MET A 461 3.21 -3.38 6.67
C MET A 461 2.94 -4.53 5.69
N ILE A 462 3.90 -5.42 5.47
CA ILE A 462 3.75 -6.53 4.50
C ILE A 462 2.86 -7.67 4.97
N SER A 463 2.29 -7.57 6.17
CA SER A 463 1.25 -8.47 6.65
C SER A 463 -0.15 -8.06 6.18
N ASP A 464 -0.28 -6.91 5.53
CA ASP A 464 -1.48 -6.40 4.89
C ASP A 464 -1.45 -6.66 3.38
N ASP A 465 -2.61 -6.99 2.78
CA ASP A 465 -2.71 -7.32 1.36
C ASP A 465 -2.43 -6.13 0.45
N GLU A 466 -2.84 -4.93 0.85
CA GLU A 466 -2.68 -3.70 0.07
C GLU A 466 -1.23 -3.20 0.02
N SER A 467 -0.39 -3.67 0.93
CA SER A 467 1.03 -3.33 1.04
C SER A 467 1.99 -4.51 0.98
N GLY A 468 1.51 -5.68 0.59
CA GLY A 468 2.33 -6.88 0.36
C GLY A 468 3.34 -6.69 -0.78
N LEU A 469 4.45 -7.41 -0.75
CA LEU A 469 5.54 -7.28 -1.75
C LEU A 469 5.14 -7.71 -3.17
N TYR A 470 3.97 -8.26 -3.35
CA TYR A 470 3.36 -8.63 -4.63
C TYR A 470 2.46 -7.52 -5.23
N VAL A 471 2.40 -6.35 -4.61
CA VAL A 471 1.65 -5.19 -5.10
C VAL A 471 2.53 -4.34 -6.01
N SER A 472 1.95 -3.82 -7.08
CA SER A 472 2.63 -2.91 -8.02
C SER A 472 2.55 -1.47 -7.54
N ASN A 473 3.30 -1.13 -6.48
CA ASN A 473 3.30 0.19 -5.88
C ASN A 473 4.63 0.57 -5.24
N ALA A 474 4.81 1.87 -5.00
CA ALA A 474 5.67 2.48 -4.01
C ALA A 474 4.81 3.51 -3.27
N PHE A 475 5.05 3.76 -1.99
CA PHE A 475 4.24 4.70 -1.23
C PHE A 475 4.93 5.18 0.05
N TYR A 476 4.57 6.39 0.46
CA TYR A 476 4.93 6.95 1.77
C TYR A 476 3.76 6.82 2.75
N VAL A 477 4.07 6.45 3.99
CA VAL A 477 3.09 6.36 5.09
C VAL A 477 3.38 7.44 6.13
N PRO A 478 2.57 8.50 6.21
CA PRO A 478 2.82 9.63 7.10
C PRO A 478 2.89 9.25 8.58
N PHE A 479 2.00 8.39 9.04
CA PHE A 479 1.87 8.01 10.45
C PHE A 479 2.92 7.01 10.95
N SER A 480 3.77 6.51 10.10
CA SER A 480 4.99 5.77 10.46
C SER A 480 6.25 6.51 10.04
N ASN A 481 6.11 7.61 9.31
CA ASN A 481 7.20 8.30 8.64
C ASN A 481 8.05 7.31 7.83
N SER A 482 7.40 6.47 7.00
CA SER A 482 8.07 5.43 6.23
C SER A 482 7.93 5.59 4.73
N LEU A 483 9.05 5.40 4.04
CA LEU A 483 9.20 5.24 2.60
C LEU A 483 9.15 3.74 2.29
N ASN A 484 8.33 3.31 1.33
CA ASN A 484 8.10 1.92 1.01
C ASN A 484 8.31 1.68 -0.49
N ILE A 485 9.42 1.03 -0.85
CA ILE A 485 9.76 0.67 -2.23
C ILE A 485 9.57 -0.84 -2.40
N LEU A 486 8.50 -1.21 -3.08
CA LEU A 486 8.14 -2.61 -3.31
C LEU A 486 8.88 -3.19 -4.52
N PRO A 487 8.98 -4.53 -4.65
CA PRO A 487 9.72 -5.20 -5.72
C PRO A 487 9.37 -4.74 -7.14
N PHE A 488 8.11 -4.38 -7.39
CA PHE A 488 7.66 -3.87 -8.68
C PHE A 488 8.54 -2.72 -9.21
N SER A 489 8.79 -1.72 -8.37
CA SER A 489 9.60 -0.53 -8.72
C SER A 489 11.10 -0.82 -8.85
N MET A 490 11.54 -2.00 -8.42
CA MET A 490 12.95 -2.42 -8.46
C MET A 490 13.29 -3.28 -9.68
N LEU A 491 12.31 -3.64 -10.50
CA LEU A 491 12.47 -4.58 -11.60
C LEU A 491 12.49 -3.87 -12.97
N PRO A 492 13.06 -4.52 -14.02
CA PRO A 492 12.96 -3.99 -15.37
C PRO A 492 11.50 -3.80 -15.83
N PRO A 493 11.24 -2.79 -16.69
CA PRO A 493 12.16 -1.84 -17.29
C PRO A 493 12.46 -0.62 -16.40
N TYR A 494 11.83 -0.42 -15.25
CA TYR A 494 12.10 0.73 -14.39
C TYR A 494 13.57 0.77 -13.96
N PHE A 495 14.10 -0.39 -13.55
CA PHE A 495 15.48 -0.50 -13.14
C PHE A 495 16.19 -1.64 -13.90
N LYS A 496 17.36 -1.35 -14.44
CA LYS A 496 18.25 -2.32 -15.11
C LYS A 496 19.65 -2.18 -14.52
N ALA A 497 19.97 -3.01 -13.55
CA ALA A 497 21.20 -2.94 -12.76
C ALA A 497 22.52 -2.92 -13.58
N THR A 498 22.49 -3.42 -14.81
CA THR A 498 23.66 -3.51 -15.69
C THR A 498 23.74 -2.41 -16.74
N GLN A 499 22.77 -1.47 -16.75
CA GLN A 499 22.63 -0.46 -17.78
C GLN A 499 22.78 0.96 -17.24
N ASN A 500 22.66 1.89 -18.12
CA ASN A 500 22.89 3.33 -18.06
C ASN A 500 22.52 3.99 -16.73
N ASN A 501 23.47 4.63 -16.08
CA ASN A 501 23.26 5.38 -14.85
C ASN A 501 22.19 6.48 -15.01
N ALA A 502 22.06 7.11 -16.17
CA ALA A 502 21.03 8.11 -16.44
C ALA A 502 19.62 7.54 -16.26
N LEU A 503 19.36 6.32 -16.77
CA LEU A 503 18.07 5.66 -16.60
C LEU A 503 17.81 5.28 -15.14
N ASN A 504 18.81 4.70 -14.48
CA ASN A 504 18.67 4.30 -13.08
C ASN A 504 18.36 5.51 -12.18
N TYR A 505 19.11 6.63 -12.36
CA TYR A 505 18.83 7.85 -11.60
C TYR A 505 17.48 8.48 -11.96
N ALA A 506 17.05 8.38 -13.22
CA ALA A 506 15.69 8.80 -13.59
C ALA A 506 14.64 7.98 -12.83
N SER A 507 14.82 6.65 -12.72
CA SER A 507 13.92 5.76 -11.96
C SER A 507 14.00 5.96 -10.45
N TYR A 508 15.13 6.46 -9.91
CA TYR A 508 15.21 6.83 -8.48
C TYR A 508 14.35 8.04 -8.14
N ASN A 509 13.79 8.73 -9.17
CA ASN A 509 12.71 9.68 -8.95
C ASN A 509 11.59 9.09 -8.07
N THR A 510 11.22 7.81 -8.24
CA THR A 510 10.23 7.14 -7.39
C THR A 510 10.64 7.19 -5.91
N ILE A 511 11.90 6.88 -5.58
CA ILE A 511 12.41 6.98 -4.19
C ILE A 511 12.34 8.42 -3.68
N GLY A 512 12.75 9.37 -4.51
CA GLY A 512 12.71 10.80 -4.19
C GLY A 512 11.29 11.33 -4.01
N HIS A 513 10.35 10.88 -4.85
CA HIS A 513 8.93 11.18 -4.79
C HIS A 513 8.33 10.74 -3.45
N GLU A 514 8.50 9.47 -3.08
CA GLU A 514 8.00 8.95 -1.82
C GLU A 514 8.66 9.62 -0.60
N MET A 515 9.96 9.95 -0.72
CA MET A 515 10.66 10.70 0.32
C MET A 515 10.08 12.11 0.49
N THR A 516 9.73 12.76 -0.62
CA THR A 516 9.16 14.12 -0.63
C THR A 516 7.74 14.16 -0.08
N HIS A 517 6.97 13.07 -0.17
CA HIS A 517 5.67 12.97 0.51
C HIS A 517 5.74 13.17 2.03
N GLY A 518 6.89 12.90 2.65
CA GLY A 518 7.12 13.29 4.04
C GLY A 518 7.02 14.78 4.32
N PHE A 519 7.06 15.61 3.29
CA PHE A 519 7.21 17.07 3.35
C PHE A 519 6.18 17.82 2.48
N ASP A 520 5.25 17.13 1.83
CA ASP A 520 4.14 17.74 1.10
C ASP A 520 3.10 18.37 2.06
N LEU A 521 1.98 18.86 1.50
CA LEU A 521 0.91 19.49 2.30
C LEU A 521 0.27 18.57 3.36
N ASN A 522 0.39 17.27 3.20
CA ASN A 522 -0.11 16.26 4.15
C ASN A 522 1.03 15.80 5.07
N GLY A 523 2.16 15.36 4.50
CA GLY A 523 3.28 14.85 5.28
C GLY A 523 3.87 15.88 6.25
N ALA A 524 3.89 17.16 5.89
CA ALA A 524 4.36 18.24 6.76
C ALA A 524 3.59 18.40 8.08
N LYS A 525 2.41 17.77 8.20
CA LYS A 525 1.57 17.75 9.42
C LYS A 525 1.97 16.68 10.44
N TYR A 526 3.00 15.89 10.11
CA TYR A 526 3.47 14.78 10.94
C TYR A 526 4.90 15.02 11.40
N ASP A 527 5.18 14.65 12.64
CA ASP A 527 6.51 14.71 13.22
C ASP A 527 7.41 13.55 12.71
N LYS A 528 8.63 13.50 13.24
CA LYS A 528 9.65 12.50 12.89
C LYS A 528 9.28 11.06 13.23
N PHE A 529 8.28 10.82 14.06
CA PHE A 529 7.77 9.50 14.45
C PHE A 529 6.39 9.20 13.87
N GLY A 530 5.88 10.06 12.96
CA GLY A 530 4.56 9.92 12.38
C GLY A 530 3.42 10.33 13.32
N GLY A 531 3.73 11.02 14.43
CA GLY A 531 2.73 11.64 15.26
C GLY A 531 2.18 12.93 14.64
N VAL A 532 0.92 13.27 14.96
CA VAL A 532 0.34 14.55 14.54
C VAL A 532 1.17 15.70 15.10
N GLY A 533 1.63 16.58 14.23
CA GLY A 533 2.52 17.68 14.57
C GLY A 533 2.74 18.57 13.36
N SER A 534 3.86 19.27 13.32
CA SER A 534 4.24 20.09 12.17
C SER A 534 5.76 20.14 12.06
N ILE A 535 6.27 20.12 10.82
CA ILE A 535 7.68 20.44 10.57
C ILE A 535 7.94 21.94 10.69
N TRP A 536 6.91 22.77 10.58
CA TRP A 536 7.04 24.23 10.61
C TRP A 536 7.25 24.74 12.03
N ALA A 537 8.35 25.43 12.26
CA ALA A 537 8.64 26.04 13.57
C ALA A 537 7.84 27.32 13.80
N ASN A 538 7.30 27.92 12.75
CA ASN A 538 6.52 29.16 12.81
C ASN A 538 5.53 29.27 11.63
N ALA A 539 4.54 30.11 11.79
CA ALA A 539 3.48 30.34 10.80
C ALA A 539 3.95 31.02 9.51
N ALA A 540 5.08 31.73 9.53
CA ALA A 540 5.61 32.40 8.33
C ALA A 540 6.18 31.38 7.35
N ASP A 541 6.93 30.39 7.82
CA ASP A 541 7.46 29.30 7.01
C ASP A 541 6.32 28.47 6.40
N GLU A 542 5.29 28.13 7.21
CA GLU A 542 4.12 27.41 6.70
C GLU A 542 3.37 28.23 5.65
N ALA A 543 3.21 29.53 5.83
CA ALA A 543 2.56 30.41 4.87
C ALA A 543 3.34 30.51 3.55
N GLU A 544 4.67 30.58 3.61
CA GLU A 544 5.52 30.61 2.40
C GLU A 544 5.45 29.28 1.66
N PHE A 545 5.48 28.15 2.35
CA PHE A 545 5.27 26.84 1.72
C PHE A 545 3.92 26.75 1.00
N LYS A 546 2.83 27.13 1.69
CA LYS A 546 1.48 27.17 1.08
C LYS A 546 1.41 28.11 -0.11
N ARG A 547 2.11 29.26 -0.08
CA ARG A 547 2.20 30.20 -1.21
C ARG A 547 2.89 29.53 -2.42
N ARG A 548 4.00 28.82 -2.20
CA ARG A 548 4.72 28.09 -3.28
C ARG A 548 3.85 26.96 -3.83
N ALA A 549 3.18 26.19 -2.96
CA ALA A 549 2.23 25.16 -3.38
C ALA A 549 1.09 25.77 -4.22
N ALA A 550 0.55 26.91 -3.85
CA ALA A 550 -0.50 27.60 -4.61
C ALA A 550 -0.04 28.03 -6.02
N LEU A 551 1.22 28.44 -6.18
CA LEU A 551 1.79 28.72 -7.51
C LEU A 551 1.87 27.46 -8.36
N LEU A 552 2.22 26.32 -7.75
CA LEU A 552 2.25 25.03 -8.44
C LEU A 552 0.83 24.57 -8.84
N VAL A 553 -0.17 24.76 -7.97
CA VAL A 553 -1.58 24.55 -8.29
C VAL A 553 -2.00 25.35 -9.53
N GLN A 554 -1.70 26.65 -9.54
CA GLN A 554 -2.04 27.53 -10.65
C GLN A 554 -1.37 27.09 -11.95
N TYR A 555 -0.10 26.72 -11.87
CA TYR A 555 0.65 26.28 -13.03
C TYR A 555 0.09 24.97 -13.60
N PHE A 556 -0.08 23.92 -12.79
CA PHE A 556 -0.66 22.67 -13.28
C PHE A 556 -2.08 22.84 -13.81
N SER A 557 -2.92 23.65 -13.15
CA SER A 557 -4.27 23.98 -13.63
C SER A 557 -4.30 24.76 -14.95
N SER A 558 -3.17 25.29 -15.40
CA SER A 558 -3.05 25.95 -16.72
C SER A 558 -2.73 24.98 -17.86
N LEU A 559 -2.25 23.76 -17.55
CA LEU A 559 -1.84 22.78 -18.56
C LEU A 559 -3.07 22.17 -19.25
N ASP A 560 -2.97 22.01 -20.59
CA ASP A 560 -4.00 21.38 -21.40
C ASP A 560 -3.88 19.86 -21.33
N VAL A 561 -5.03 19.19 -21.05
CA VAL A 561 -5.11 17.72 -21.05
C VAL A 561 -5.80 17.26 -22.33
N LEU A 562 -5.12 16.40 -23.12
CA LEU A 562 -5.63 15.87 -24.40
C LEU A 562 -6.21 16.95 -25.32
N PRO A 563 -5.49 18.02 -25.67
CA PRO A 563 -6.06 19.16 -26.40
C PRO A 563 -6.70 18.77 -27.72
N ASP A 564 -6.23 17.73 -28.40
CA ASP A 564 -6.77 17.25 -29.68
C ASP A 564 -8.14 16.56 -29.52
N LEU A 565 -8.38 15.89 -28.39
CA LEU A 565 -9.63 15.15 -28.11
C LEU A 565 -10.58 15.91 -27.18
N MET A 566 -10.04 16.79 -26.34
CA MET A 566 -10.78 17.55 -25.33
C MET A 566 -10.33 19.03 -25.34
N PRO A 567 -10.65 19.79 -26.40
CA PRO A 567 -10.21 21.19 -26.51
C PRO A 567 -10.64 22.03 -25.31
N GLY A 568 -9.70 22.70 -24.66
CA GLY A 568 -9.93 23.54 -23.49
C GLY A 568 -10.03 22.80 -22.16
N ALA A 569 -9.89 21.47 -22.15
CA ALA A 569 -9.77 20.71 -20.90
C ALA A 569 -8.45 21.00 -20.21
N LYS A 570 -8.50 21.27 -18.90
CA LYS A 570 -7.33 21.60 -18.07
C LYS A 570 -7.09 20.53 -17.01
N ALA A 571 -5.84 20.39 -16.61
CA ALA A 571 -5.47 19.55 -15.46
C ALA A 571 -6.07 20.11 -14.17
N ASN A 572 -6.22 19.25 -13.17
CA ASN A 572 -6.77 19.62 -11.87
C ASN A 572 -5.64 19.78 -10.84
N GLY A 573 -4.93 20.90 -10.92
CA GLY A 573 -3.78 21.16 -10.06
C GLY A 573 -4.11 21.19 -8.56
N GLU A 574 -5.35 21.50 -8.18
CA GLU A 574 -5.78 21.49 -6.78
C GLU A 574 -5.92 20.06 -6.23
N ALA A 575 -6.56 19.16 -6.98
CA ALA A 575 -6.70 17.76 -6.58
C ALA A 575 -5.36 17.01 -6.55
N THR A 576 -4.38 17.46 -7.35
CA THR A 576 -3.11 16.75 -7.58
C THR A 576 -1.89 17.41 -6.93
N ILE A 577 -2.08 18.40 -6.07
CA ILE A 577 -0.97 19.22 -5.56
C ILE A 577 0.06 18.43 -4.74
N THR A 578 -0.34 17.48 -3.92
CA THR A 578 0.57 16.66 -3.11
C THR A 578 1.48 15.83 -3.99
N GLU A 579 0.91 15.22 -5.03
CA GLU A 579 1.63 14.43 -6.02
C GLU A 579 2.56 15.30 -6.88
N ASN A 580 2.10 16.49 -7.30
CA ASN A 580 2.92 17.40 -8.07
C ASN A 580 4.12 17.96 -7.27
N ILE A 581 3.96 18.15 -5.96
CA ILE A 581 5.07 18.52 -5.05
C ILE A 581 6.06 17.36 -4.95
N ALA A 582 5.55 16.12 -4.80
CA ALA A 582 6.37 14.92 -4.69
C ALA A 582 7.13 14.63 -5.99
N ASP A 583 6.48 14.77 -7.14
CA ASP A 583 7.12 14.62 -8.46
C ASP A 583 8.26 15.64 -8.68
N LEU A 584 7.99 16.91 -8.41
CA LEU A 584 8.98 17.97 -8.59
C LEU A 584 10.17 17.78 -7.64
N GLY A 585 9.90 17.57 -6.34
CA GLY A 585 10.94 17.38 -5.33
C GLY A 585 11.74 16.10 -5.57
N GLY A 586 11.06 14.99 -5.86
CA GLY A 586 11.71 13.70 -6.15
C GLY A 586 12.62 13.75 -7.36
N THR A 587 12.14 14.36 -8.45
CA THR A 587 12.92 14.50 -9.69
C THR A 587 14.13 15.42 -9.49
N GLU A 588 13.99 16.51 -8.74
CA GLU A 588 15.11 17.41 -8.42
C GLU A 588 16.16 16.71 -7.54
N ILE A 589 15.74 15.91 -6.54
CA ILE A 589 16.65 15.16 -5.68
C ILE A 589 17.42 14.10 -6.49
N ALA A 590 16.72 13.33 -7.32
CA ALA A 590 17.32 12.31 -8.17
C ALA A 590 18.28 12.91 -9.20
N TYR A 591 17.90 14.02 -9.83
CA TYR A 591 18.75 14.73 -10.78
C TYR A 591 20.01 15.28 -10.11
N GLN A 592 19.91 15.88 -8.93
CA GLN A 592 21.06 16.39 -8.20
C GLN A 592 22.01 15.25 -7.77
N ALA A 593 21.48 14.11 -7.32
CA ALA A 593 22.28 12.93 -7.04
C ALA A 593 23.04 12.47 -8.29
N TYR A 594 22.35 12.44 -9.43
CA TYR A 594 23.00 12.12 -10.71
C TYR A 594 24.10 13.10 -11.10
N LEU A 595 23.88 14.41 -10.95
CA LEU A 595 24.90 15.42 -11.20
C LEU A 595 26.13 15.23 -10.30
N ASN A 596 25.92 14.91 -9.02
CA ASN A 596 27.01 14.64 -8.09
C ASN A 596 27.83 13.41 -8.54
N ARG A 597 27.17 12.37 -9.02
CA ARG A 597 27.79 11.18 -9.59
C ARG A 597 28.57 11.50 -10.85
N LEU A 598 27.98 12.21 -11.81
CA LEU A 598 28.66 12.61 -13.05
C LEU A 598 29.91 13.46 -12.78
N LYS A 599 29.84 14.36 -11.79
CA LYS A 599 30.98 15.16 -11.36
C LYS A 599 32.10 14.29 -10.76
N ALA A 600 31.74 13.33 -9.91
CA ALA A 600 32.68 12.38 -9.31
C ALA A 600 33.39 11.52 -10.37
N ASP A 601 32.66 11.15 -11.42
CA ASP A 601 33.16 10.35 -12.56
C ASP A 601 33.88 11.19 -13.61
N GLY A 602 34.00 12.52 -13.44
CA GLY A 602 34.75 13.42 -14.28
C GLY A 602 34.10 13.86 -15.58
N PHE A 603 32.76 13.65 -15.74
CA PHE A 603 32.04 14.12 -16.93
C PHE A 603 32.04 15.64 -17.02
N ASN A 604 32.25 16.14 -18.24
CA ASN A 604 32.26 17.60 -18.54
C ASN A 604 31.86 17.87 -20.00
N GLY A 605 31.67 19.16 -20.34
CA GLY A 605 31.35 19.63 -21.70
C GLY A 605 30.15 18.90 -22.32
N GLU A 606 30.29 18.50 -23.58
CA GLU A 606 29.25 17.85 -24.37
C GLU A 606 28.84 16.46 -23.78
N GLN A 607 29.79 15.75 -23.18
CA GLN A 607 29.49 14.47 -22.54
C GLN A 607 28.56 14.67 -21.33
N LEU A 608 28.83 15.66 -20.48
CA LEU A 608 27.97 16.00 -19.36
C LEU A 608 26.58 16.42 -19.85
N LYS A 609 26.52 17.24 -20.90
CA LYS A 609 25.26 17.67 -21.50
C LYS A 609 24.42 16.50 -22.00
N LEU A 610 25.06 15.56 -22.71
CA LEU A 610 24.40 14.33 -23.16
C LEU A 610 23.82 13.51 -22.01
N GLN A 611 24.56 13.35 -20.93
CA GLN A 611 24.09 12.61 -19.76
C GLN A 611 22.89 13.31 -19.07
N LYS A 612 22.89 14.65 -18.98
CA LYS A 612 21.74 15.41 -18.52
C LYS A 612 20.50 15.15 -19.42
N GLN A 613 20.65 15.20 -20.73
CA GLN A 613 19.56 14.91 -21.67
C GLN A 613 19.02 13.48 -21.51
N ARG A 614 19.90 12.51 -21.29
CA ARG A 614 19.55 11.11 -21.05
C ARG A 614 18.71 10.94 -19.77
N PHE A 615 19.04 11.65 -18.69
CA PHE A 615 18.24 11.64 -17.47
C PHE A 615 16.80 12.09 -17.73
N PHE A 616 16.60 13.27 -18.33
CA PHE A 616 15.26 13.78 -18.60
C PHE A 616 14.48 12.93 -19.59
N ARG A 617 15.17 12.34 -20.57
CA ARG A 617 14.54 11.39 -21.48
C ARG A 617 14.11 10.12 -20.76
N GLY A 618 14.92 9.59 -19.86
CA GLY A 618 14.56 8.47 -19.00
C GLY A 618 13.33 8.75 -18.13
N TYR A 619 13.28 9.95 -17.56
CA TYR A 619 12.12 10.42 -16.81
C TYR A 619 10.84 10.45 -17.67
N ALA A 620 10.93 11.01 -18.89
CA ALA A 620 9.78 11.04 -19.80
C ALA A 620 9.34 9.63 -20.28
N ASP A 621 10.28 8.71 -20.42
CA ASP A 621 10.00 7.31 -20.80
C ASP A 621 9.28 6.54 -19.69
N GLU A 622 9.62 6.78 -18.44
CA GLU A 622 8.97 6.17 -17.27
C GLU A 622 7.46 6.46 -17.21
N TYR A 623 7.07 7.66 -17.64
CA TYR A 623 5.68 8.09 -17.71
C TYR A 623 5.00 7.84 -19.07
N ARG A 624 5.64 7.10 -20.00
CA ARG A 624 5.07 6.84 -21.32
C ARG A 624 3.76 6.06 -21.22
N SER A 625 2.67 6.69 -21.63
CA SER A 625 1.32 6.13 -21.55
C SER A 625 0.38 6.84 -22.53
N LYS A 626 -0.65 6.15 -22.99
CA LYS A 626 -1.74 6.72 -23.79
C LYS A 626 -3.08 6.41 -23.15
N TYR A 627 -3.96 7.41 -23.15
CA TYR A 627 -5.28 7.34 -22.52
C TYR A 627 -6.31 8.08 -23.34
N GLY A 628 -7.58 7.69 -23.20
CA GLY A 628 -8.73 8.33 -23.86
C GLY A 628 -9.38 9.38 -22.97
N LYS A 629 -10.41 10.05 -23.55
CA LYS A 629 -11.19 11.10 -22.83
C LYS A 629 -11.95 10.56 -21.62
N GLU A 630 -12.37 9.30 -21.65
CA GLU A 630 -13.10 8.64 -20.57
C GLU A 630 -12.22 8.53 -19.32
N TYR A 631 -10.94 8.17 -19.51
CA TYR A 631 -9.95 8.12 -18.44
C TYR A 631 -9.71 9.52 -17.85
N VAL A 632 -9.60 10.55 -18.70
CA VAL A 632 -9.46 11.94 -18.24
C VAL A 632 -10.70 12.37 -17.44
N ASN A 633 -11.91 12.07 -17.94
CA ASN A 633 -13.13 12.38 -17.21
C ASN A 633 -13.16 11.73 -15.83
N LEU A 634 -12.75 10.48 -15.73
CA LEU A 634 -12.70 9.74 -14.46
C LEU A 634 -11.66 10.31 -13.51
N ASN A 635 -10.42 10.46 -13.97
CA ASN A 635 -9.29 10.73 -13.08
C ASN A 635 -9.10 12.25 -12.82
N VAL A 636 -9.32 13.11 -13.81
CA VAL A 636 -9.15 14.56 -13.63
C VAL A 636 -10.41 15.23 -13.08
N TYR A 637 -11.59 14.77 -13.50
CA TYR A 637 -12.87 15.42 -13.14
C TYR A 637 -13.77 14.58 -12.24
N GLY A 638 -13.39 13.34 -11.94
CA GLY A 638 -14.18 12.43 -11.11
C GLY A 638 -15.52 12.03 -11.74
N ILE A 639 -15.62 12.03 -13.08
CA ILE A 639 -16.86 11.71 -13.80
C ILE A 639 -16.78 10.30 -14.37
N LYS A 640 -17.63 9.40 -13.90
CA LYS A 640 -17.75 8.02 -14.41
C LYS A 640 -18.51 7.96 -15.73
N LEU A 641 -18.43 6.80 -16.42
CA LEU A 641 -19.16 6.56 -17.68
C LEU A 641 -20.67 6.70 -17.54
N ASP A 642 -21.25 6.41 -16.37
CA ASP A 642 -22.66 6.59 -16.05
C ASP A 642 -23.04 8.04 -15.66
N GLY A 643 -22.06 8.96 -15.72
CA GLY A 643 -22.22 10.37 -15.34
C GLY A 643 -22.20 10.64 -13.84
N SER A 644 -22.07 9.62 -13.00
CA SER A 644 -21.93 9.80 -11.55
C SER A 644 -20.58 10.41 -11.20
N LYS A 645 -20.50 11.12 -10.05
CA LYS A 645 -19.29 11.77 -9.58
C LYS A 645 -18.62 10.99 -8.47
N ILE A 646 -17.29 10.98 -8.52
CA ILE A 646 -16.41 10.48 -7.46
C ILE A 646 -15.35 11.54 -7.17
N LYS A 647 -14.51 11.32 -6.17
CA LYS A 647 -13.31 12.14 -5.95
C LYS A 647 -12.35 11.91 -7.14
N PRO A 648 -11.79 12.97 -7.74
CA PRO A 648 -10.73 12.84 -8.75
C PRO A 648 -9.51 12.09 -8.19
N ASP A 649 -8.68 11.55 -9.09
CA ASP A 649 -7.38 10.99 -8.73
C ASP A 649 -6.47 12.09 -8.15
N SER A 650 -5.60 11.70 -7.23
CA SER A 650 -4.59 12.60 -6.65
C SER A 650 -3.40 12.84 -7.58
N HIS A 651 -3.23 12.04 -8.64
CA HIS A 651 -2.15 12.19 -9.61
C HIS A 651 -2.57 13.00 -10.82
N SER A 652 -1.69 13.87 -11.29
CA SER A 652 -1.80 14.48 -12.62
C SER A 652 -1.66 13.39 -13.70
N MET A 653 -2.18 13.64 -14.90
CA MET A 653 -1.97 12.73 -16.02
C MET A 653 -0.48 12.65 -16.38
N ASN A 654 -0.01 11.53 -16.87
CA ASN A 654 1.43 11.27 -17.08
C ASN A 654 2.13 12.31 -17.96
N LYS A 655 1.45 12.83 -18.97
CA LYS A 655 1.99 13.91 -19.80
C LYS A 655 2.23 15.18 -18.98
N GLU A 656 1.30 15.54 -18.12
CA GLU A 656 1.39 16.72 -17.25
C GLU A 656 2.40 16.49 -16.12
N ARG A 657 2.57 15.27 -15.62
CA ARG A 657 3.64 14.90 -14.67
C ARG A 657 5.02 15.17 -15.29
N VAL A 658 5.21 14.85 -16.57
CA VAL A 658 6.48 15.15 -17.27
C VAL A 658 6.62 16.63 -17.56
N ASN A 659 5.70 17.22 -18.32
CA ASN A 659 5.81 18.59 -18.80
C ASN A 659 5.77 19.61 -17.65
N GLY A 660 4.92 19.39 -16.66
CA GLY A 660 4.78 20.26 -15.50
C GLY A 660 6.00 20.26 -14.59
N VAL A 661 6.69 19.13 -14.46
CA VAL A 661 7.91 19.02 -13.66
C VAL A 661 9.09 19.64 -14.39
N VAL A 662 9.41 19.17 -15.61
CA VAL A 662 10.63 19.61 -16.32
C VAL A 662 10.67 21.10 -16.56
N SER A 663 9.53 21.74 -16.81
CA SER A 663 9.41 23.18 -17.02
C SER A 663 9.77 24.04 -15.79
N ASN A 664 9.85 23.43 -14.60
CA ASN A 664 10.30 24.09 -13.38
C ASN A 664 11.75 23.73 -13.00
N MET A 665 12.41 22.82 -13.74
CA MET A 665 13.76 22.34 -13.42
C MET A 665 14.83 23.08 -14.23
N ASP A 666 15.67 23.88 -13.60
CA ASP A 666 16.79 24.60 -14.27
C ASP A 666 17.69 23.68 -15.09
N GLY A 667 17.91 22.45 -14.60
CA GLY A 667 18.71 21.45 -15.28
C GLY A 667 18.18 21.03 -16.65
N TRP A 668 16.86 21.09 -16.88
CA TRP A 668 16.24 20.79 -18.17
C TRP A 668 16.54 21.91 -19.19
N TYR A 669 16.46 23.16 -18.75
CA TYR A 669 16.83 24.30 -19.59
C TYR A 669 18.28 24.25 -20.03
N ASP A 670 19.19 23.91 -19.11
CA ASP A 670 20.62 23.73 -19.39
C ASP A 670 20.88 22.56 -20.35
N ALA A 671 20.18 21.41 -20.16
CA ALA A 671 20.39 20.23 -20.96
C ALA A 671 20.00 20.43 -22.43
N PHE A 672 18.94 21.20 -22.69
CA PHE A 672 18.36 21.35 -24.01
C PHE A 672 18.49 22.76 -24.60
N ASP A 673 19.25 23.68 -23.98
CA ASP A 673 19.45 25.08 -24.40
C ASP A 673 18.14 25.87 -24.62
N ILE A 674 17.16 25.66 -23.74
CA ILE A 674 15.80 26.18 -23.90
C ILE A 674 15.74 27.65 -23.56
N LYS A 675 15.23 28.47 -24.50
CA LYS A 675 15.13 29.94 -24.38
C LYS A 675 13.73 30.48 -24.65
N ASP A 676 12.86 29.65 -25.25
CA ASP A 676 11.47 29.98 -25.58
C ASP A 676 10.66 28.70 -25.74
N GLY A 677 9.35 28.79 -25.98
CA GLY A 677 8.43 27.68 -26.23
C GLY A 677 7.25 27.70 -25.28
N ALA A 678 6.30 26.78 -25.52
CA ALA A 678 5.05 26.70 -24.73
C ALA A 678 5.30 26.29 -23.26
N LEU A 679 6.34 25.50 -23.01
CA LEU A 679 6.76 25.08 -21.65
C LEU A 679 7.79 26.03 -21.04
N PHE A 680 8.23 27.08 -21.79
CA PHE A 680 9.24 28.01 -21.29
C PHE A 680 8.71 28.81 -20.11
N ARG A 681 9.45 28.83 -19.03
CA ARG A 681 9.26 29.70 -17.86
C ARG A 681 10.53 30.50 -17.61
N ALA A 682 10.38 31.80 -17.41
CA ALA A 682 11.52 32.63 -17.01
C ALA A 682 12.07 32.11 -15.66
N PRO A 683 13.37 32.25 -15.36
CA PRO A 683 13.95 31.76 -14.11
C PRO A 683 13.20 32.18 -12.84
N ALA A 684 12.68 33.42 -12.81
CA ALA A 684 11.89 33.93 -11.68
C ALA A 684 10.47 33.31 -11.57
N GLU A 685 9.99 32.63 -12.60
CA GLU A 685 8.68 32.00 -12.65
C GLU A 685 8.74 30.51 -12.36
N ARG A 686 9.95 29.92 -12.34
CA ARG A 686 10.15 28.51 -12.00
C ARG A 686 9.87 28.32 -10.52
N ILE A 687 9.14 27.27 -10.21
CA ILE A 687 8.66 27.00 -8.85
C ILE A 687 9.62 26.02 -8.19
N HIS A 688 10.28 26.47 -7.15
CA HIS A 688 11.14 25.64 -6.30
C HIS A 688 10.49 25.51 -4.92
N ILE A 689 10.24 24.28 -4.49
CA ILE A 689 9.64 24.01 -3.18
C ILE A 689 10.75 23.81 -2.14
N TRP A 690 11.73 22.96 -2.45
CA TRP A 690 12.82 22.55 -1.54
C TRP A 690 14.19 23.01 -2.00
#